data_67ba72e1ef83e534dc2a9a25ec09f361
#
_entry.id   67ba72e1ef83e534dc2a9a25ec09f361
#
_cell.length_a   1.000
_cell.length_b   1.000
_cell.length_c   1.000
_cell.angle_alpha   90.00
_cell.angle_beta   90.00
_cell.angle_gamma   90.00
#
_symmetry.space_group_name_H-M   'P 1'
#
loop_
_entity.id
_entity.type
_entity.pdbx_description
1 polymer ?
#
loop_
_entity_poly.entity_id
_entity_poly.type
_entity_poly.pdbx_seq_one_letter_code
_entity_poly.pdbx_strand_id
1 'polypeptide(L)'
;MAVIQLMAAVISVWCLEYAGFSLTEYILVTLFIGIILLGAVMFYIRINMVPVFYFLVFILYPITIIQAMHISGSLDKIYDYESFSGTVDNIAYKNDYVMLYLKSNSLNAMGIVVYANSKAADNICVDDELIVYGTVKRFERERNPGNFNSYMYYTSGGYPYKCNADNIELVKGNSDSLKAQLYRLKQRIKNVYRMVFDEKACQLMNSMVLGDKYELDGDIKEMYQKSGMSHLLAISGLHISIAGMSVYRLLRKRLDRSISAVAGIIVILCYLMMTGSPVSAARAVGMLVIAIIADVRARTYDMLTALSIASVLQLLSNPYSVCNMSYIMSFLAILGIALVFPLFVSEDKTLIVVRKKYRKKRTLADELIYMLCDSLSCCIAVQITLLPAVLYYSYETTFISIILNCIVIPLMPVVMISGIITGIAGLISINAAVFFAGAADYILKFYGLVCDIAGTYGKSYVTGRPQVVQIVIYAIVLCTCIVVESDSFRYYMGRHMKAYIKNIVMIVLIVTAALNMHYIPYNGLYISMLDVGQGDCIYVRDVNGVNYLFDGGSTDIKNVGKYRIYPALRAMGVKRIDYIIISHTDADHINGIKELIDMCNDTFVIGEIVMPDIKNKENVASYMEMVNTIENAGIRLSYKKAGDRLVNGGDFSVTCMHPCADYDYEDINDFSAVYRIRYGGFSMMMMGDAGKKAEQCMMSDWNGKLNTSILKAGHHGSKYSSSEEFLEYISPAAVLISCGIDNRYKHPHKEMLQRIEALGAASYRTDEGGAVIIKVDSMNMQIKSYCVSR
;
A
#
# COMPACT_ATOMS: atom_id res chain seq x y z
N MET A 1 -10.98 26.06 -6.31
CA MET A 1 -11.70 25.44 -5.16
C MET A 1 -11.11 24.08 -4.80
N ALA A 2 -11.28 23.03 -5.63
CA ALA A 2 -10.80 21.69 -5.30
C ALA A 2 -9.30 21.62 -4.99
N VAL A 3 -8.46 22.34 -5.73
CA VAL A 3 -7.02 22.40 -5.48
C VAL A 3 -6.71 23.00 -4.10
N ILE A 4 -7.39 24.09 -3.73
CA ILE A 4 -7.22 24.74 -2.44
C ILE A 4 -7.69 23.82 -1.32
N GLN A 5 -8.83 23.15 -1.50
CA GLN A 5 -9.35 22.19 -0.53
C GLN A 5 -8.44 20.98 -0.38
N LEU A 6 -7.90 20.47 -1.49
CA LEU A 6 -6.89 19.40 -1.47
C LEU A 6 -5.63 19.82 -0.72
N MET A 7 -5.12 21.03 -0.99
CA MET A 7 -3.97 21.57 -0.28
C MET A 7 -4.26 21.74 1.21
N ALA A 8 -5.44 22.24 1.58
CA ALA A 8 -5.85 22.33 2.97
C ALA A 8 -5.84 20.97 3.66
N ALA A 9 -6.42 19.95 3.02
CA ALA A 9 -6.44 18.59 3.58
C ALA A 9 -5.03 17.99 3.70
N VAL A 10 -4.20 18.12 2.64
CA VAL A 10 -2.81 17.61 2.66
C VAL A 10 -1.99 18.29 3.75
N ILE A 11 -2.05 19.62 3.84
CA ILE A 11 -1.31 20.38 4.84
C ILE A 11 -1.80 20.05 6.24
N SER A 12 -3.13 19.94 6.43
CA SER A 12 -3.72 19.61 7.71
C SER A 12 -3.26 18.25 8.21
N VAL A 13 -3.34 17.22 7.36
CA VAL A 13 -2.90 15.86 7.72
C VAL A 13 -1.38 15.84 7.94
N TRP A 14 -0.60 16.53 7.09
CA TRP A 14 0.86 16.57 7.23
C TRP A 14 1.29 17.26 8.53
N CYS A 15 0.72 18.42 8.85
CA CYS A 15 1.06 19.14 10.08
C CYS A 15 0.69 18.35 11.33
N LEU A 16 -0.51 17.73 11.35
CA LEU A 16 -0.99 17.01 12.52
C LEU A 16 -0.30 15.66 12.73
N GLU A 17 0.04 14.97 11.63
CA GLU A 17 0.47 13.58 11.73
C GLU A 17 1.98 13.39 11.57
N TYR A 18 2.68 14.29 10.85
CA TYR A 18 4.08 14.11 10.48
C TYR A 18 5.02 15.22 10.99
N ALA A 19 4.55 16.45 11.11
CA ALA A 19 5.41 17.56 11.49
C ALA A 19 5.49 17.80 13.00
N GLY A 20 4.62 17.18 13.79
CA GLY A 20 4.63 17.31 15.26
C GLY A 20 4.33 18.72 15.78
N PHE A 21 3.64 19.57 14.99
CA PHE A 21 3.29 20.91 15.37
C PHE A 21 2.31 20.93 16.54
N SER A 22 2.52 21.86 17.46
CA SER A 22 1.50 22.20 18.45
C SER A 22 0.26 22.78 17.77
N LEU A 23 -0.88 22.73 18.44
CA LEU A 23 -2.14 23.24 17.92
C LEU A 23 -2.04 24.70 17.45
N THR A 24 -1.31 25.53 18.17
CA THR A 24 -1.08 26.95 17.86
C THR A 24 -0.21 27.13 16.61
N GLU A 25 0.89 26.40 16.49
CA GLU A 25 1.76 26.42 15.31
C GLU A 25 1.03 25.94 14.06
N TYR A 26 0.23 24.87 14.21
CA TYR A 26 -0.61 24.35 13.14
C TYR A 26 -1.59 25.40 12.62
N ILE A 27 -2.33 26.08 13.53
CA ILE A 27 -3.27 27.15 13.14
C ILE A 27 -2.55 28.28 12.42
N LEU A 28 -1.39 28.71 12.90
CA LEU A 28 -0.60 29.78 12.29
C LEU A 28 -0.09 29.40 10.90
N VAL A 29 0.45 28.20 10.72
CA VAL A 29 0.97 27.71 9.43
C VAL A 29 -0.16 27.59 8.42
N THR A 30 -1.29 27.02 8.82
CA THR A 30 -2.43 26.84 7.90
C THR A 30 -3.08 28.16 7.51
N LEU A 31 -3.21 29.12 8.46
CA LEU A 31 -3.68 30.48 8.16
C LEU A 31 -2.72 31.21 7.22
N PHE A 32 -1.41 31.14 7.47
CA PHE A 32 -0.39 31.78 6.63
C PHE A 32 -0.40 31.25 5.18
N ILE A 33 -0.46 29.94 5.01
CA ILE A 33 -0.57 29.32 3.68
C ILE A 33 -1.92 29.70 3.01
N GLY A 34 -3.01 29.72 3.76
CA GLY A 34 -4.32 30.18 3.28
C GLY A 34 -4.28 31.63 2.75
N ILE A 35 -3.60 32.53 3.46
CA ILE A 35 -3.41 33.93 3.04
C ILE A 35 -2.57 34.03 1.78
N ILE A 36 -1.48 33.26 1.66
CA ILE A 36 -0.63 33.21 0.45
C ILE A 36 -1.44 32.72 -0.76
N LEU A 37 -2.17 31.61 -0.60
CA LEU A 37 -3.02 31.06 -1.64
C LEU A 37 -4.12 32.04 -2.05
N LEU A 38 -4.72 32.73 -1.07
CA LEU A 38 -5.69 33.80 -1.32
C LEU A 38 -5.07 34.93 -2.13
N GLY A 39 -3.86 35.38 -1.77
CA GLY A 39 -3.11 36.40 -2.50
C GLY A 39 -2.73 35.99 -3.93
N ALA A 40 -2.27 34.78 -4.13
CA ALA A 40 -1.95 34.23 -5.45
C ALA A 40 -3.20 34.11 -6.35
N VAL A 41 -4.32 33.68 -5.80
CA VAL A 41 -5.62 33.61 -6.49
C VAL A 41 -6.13 35.01 -6.81
N MET A 42 -5.98 35.98 -5.89
CA MET A 42 -6.36 37.38 -6.14
C MET A 42 -5.56 38.00 -7.28
N PHE A 43 -4.29 37.70 -7.40
CA PHE A 43 -3.42 38.19 -8.48
C PHE A 43 -3.79 37.60 -9.84
N TYR A 44 -4.23 36.32 -9.86
CA TYR A 44 -4.53 35.61 -11.11
C TYR A 44 -5.93 35.87 -11.67
N ILE A 45 -6.91 36.20 -10.83
CA ILE A 45 -8.32 36.32 -11.25
C ILE A 45 -8.78 37.81 -11.37
N ARG A 46 -8.61 38.40 -12.54
CA ARG A 46 -9.25 39.67 -12.92
C ARG A 46 -10.74 39.52 -13.34
N ILE A 47 -11.49 38.54 -12.79
CA ILE A 47 -12.84 38.21 -13.28
C ILE A 47 -13.93 38.48 -12.24
N ASN A 48 -15.09 38.96 -12.69
CA ASN A 48 -16.24 39.43 -11.90
C ASN A 48 -17.00 38.44 -11.00
N MET A 49 -16.58 37.16 -10.90
CA MET A 49 -17.16 36.14 -10.02
C MET A 49 -16.41 35.96 -8.68
N VAL A 50 -15.53 36.85 -8.42
CA VAL A 50 -14.59 36.91 -7.31
C VAL A 50 -15.20 36.71 -5.91
N PRO A 51 -16.35 37.41 -5.53
CA PRO A 51 -16.83 37.37 -4.14
C PRO A 51 -17.36 36.02 -3.69
N VAL A 52 -18.10 35.31 -4.53
CA VAL A 52 -18.69 33.98 -4.21
C VAL A 52 -17.61 32.94 -4.07
N PHE A 53 -16.58 32.99 -4.92
CA PHE A 53 -15.45 32.08 -4.88
C PHE A 53 -14.66 32.26 -3.58
N TYR A 54 -14.33 33.49 -3.18
CA TYR A 54 -13.62 33.78 -1.93
C TYR A 54 -14.43 33.38 -0.71
N PHE A 55 -15.73 33.66 -0.70
CA PHE A 55 -16.61 33.27 0.38
C PHE A 55 -16.64 31.76 0.59
N LEU A 56 -16.72 30.97 -0.50
CA LEU A 56 -16.67 29.52 -0.42
C LEU A 56 -15.30 29.00 0.05
N VAL A 57 -14.18 29.59 -0.44
CA VAL A 57 -12.84 29.22 0.05
C VAL A 57 -12.70 29.55 1.54
N PHE A 58 -13.14 30.73 1.93
CA PHE A 58 -13.07 31.20 3.33
C PHE A 58 -13.86 30.32 4.31
N ILE A 59 -14.96 29.70 3.85
CA ILE A 59 -15.75 28.78 4.64
C ILE A 59 -15.19 27.35 4.61
N LEU A 60 -14.89 26.82 3.40
CA LEU A 60 -14.53 25.41 3.24
C LEU A 60 -13.13 25.08 3.77
N TYR A 61 -12.20 26.03 3.69
CA TYR A 61 -10.85 25.85 4.18
C TYR A 61 -10.79 25.64 5.70
N PRO A 62 -11.37 26.53 6.54
CA PRO A 62 -11.44 26.33 7.99
C PRO A 62 -12.22 25.07 8.39
N ILE A 63 -13.30 24.72 7.69
CA ILE A 63 -14.07 23.50 8.00
C ILE A 63 -13.18 22.25 7.87
N THR A 64 -12.38 22.15 6.81
CA THR A 64 -11.46 21.00 6.62
C THR A 64 -10.41 20.95 7.72
N ILE A 65 -9.89 22.11 8.13
CA ILE A 65 -8.93 22.21 9.24
C ILE A 65 -9.57 21.73 10.53
N ILE A 66 -10.74 22.25 10.89
CA ILE A 66 -11.46 21.90 12.13
C ILE A 66 -11.78 20.40 12.15
N GLN A 67 -12.20 19.82 11.02
CA GLN A 67 -12.44 18.38 10.91
C GLN A 67 -11.18 17.55 11.11
N ALA A 68 -10.06 17.93 10.45
CA ALA A 68 -8.79 17.24 10.65
C ALA A 68 -8.34 17.29 12.12
N MET A 69 -8.47 18.45 12.76
CA MET A 69 -8.15 18.63 14.19
C MET A 69 -9.08 17.81 15.10
N HIS A 70 -10.38 17.79 14.80
CA HIS A 70 -11.34 17.00 15.56
C HIS A 70 -11.04 15.49 15.45
N ILE A 71 -10.72 15.01 14.27
CA ILE A 71 -10.32 13.62 14.05
C ILE A 71 -9.02 13.34 14.82
N SER A 72 -7.97 14.16 14.64
CA SER A 72 -6.70 13.97 15.33
C SER A 72 -6.84 14.02 16.85
N GLY A 73 -7.52 15.03 17.39
CA GLY A 73 -7.71 15.19 18.84
C GLY A 73 -8.56 14.08 19.47
N SER A 74 -9.52 13.51 18.75
CA SER A 74 -10.26 12.34 19.22
C SER A 74 -9.42 11.07 19.16
N LEU A 75 -8.42 11.03 18.27
CA LEU A 75 -7.49 9.92 18.15
C LEU A 75 -6.48 9.87 19.31
N ASP A 76 -6.19 10.98 19.99
CA ASP A 76 -5.21 11.01 21.08
C ASP A 76 -5.75 10.45 22.41
N LYS A 77 -7.05 10.20 22.52
CA LYS A 77 -7.65 9.53 23.68
C LYS A 77 -7.50 8.03 23.54
N ILE A 78 -6.65 7.41 24.33
CA ILE A 78 -6.59 5.95 24.50
C ILE A 78 -7.83 5.57 25.32
N TYR A 79 -8.70 4.77 24.71
CA TYR A 79 -9.91 4.31 25.40
C TYR A 79 -9.68 2.89 25.91
N ASP A 80 -9.47 2.74 27.21
CA ASP A 80 -9.57 1.46 27.91
C ASP A 80 -11.05 1.14 28.17
N TYR A 81 -11.81 0.94 27.09
CA TYR A 81 -13.18 0.47 27.23
C TYR A 81 -13.19 -1.05 27.28
N GLU A 82 -13.74 -1.61 28.35
CA GLU A 82 -14.06 -3.05 28.44
C GLU A 82 -15.25 -3.42 27.54
N SER A 83 -16.14 -2.46 27.24
CA SER A 83 -17.28 -2.65 26.33
C SER A 83 -17.69 -1.33 25.67
N PHE A 84 -18.21 -1.41 24.46
CA PHE A 84 -18.76 -0.27 23.72
C PHE A 84 -19.95 -0.70 22.86
N SER A 85 -20.85 0.25 22.57
CA SER A 85 -21.98 0.03 21.65
C SER A 85 -21.72 0.68 20.28
N GLY A 86 -22.25 0.06 19.23
CA GLY A 86 -22.18 0.61 17.88
C GLY A 86 -23.11 -0.08 16.91
N THR A 87 -23.39 0.60 15.80
CA THR A 87 -24.18 0.09 14.67
C THR A 87 -23.28 -0.51 13.60
N VAL A 88 -23.67 -1.65 13.07
CA VAL A 88 -22.93 -2.35 12.00
C VAL A 88 -23.07 -1.59 10.68
N ASP A 89 -21.97 -1.04 10.20
CA ASP A 89 -21.91 -0.33 8.93
C ASP A 89 -21.61 -1.26 7.74
N ASN A 90 -20.72 -2.25 7.94
CA ASN A 90 -20.38 -3.26 6.93
C ASN A 90 -19.85 -4.53 7.59
N ILE A 91 -19.94 -5.66 6.87
CA ILE A 91 -19.48 -6.98 7.32
C ILE A 91 -18.57 -7.55 6.23
N ALA A 92 -17.38 -8.00 6.62
CA ALA A 92 -16.41 -8.64 5.73
C ALA A 92 -15.99 -10.00 6.28
N TYR A 93 -16.34 -11.06 5.57
CA TYR A 93 -15.96 -12.41 5.92
C TYR A 93 -14.56 -12.75 5.40
N LYS A 94 -13.75 -13.35 6.26
CA LYS A 94 -12.50 -14.01 5.90
C LYS A 94 -12.56 -15.46 6.36
N ASN A 95 -11.64 -16.31 5.85
CA ASN A 95 -11.68 -17.75 6.10
C ASN A 95 -11.78 -18.11 7.59
N ASP A 96 -11.03 -17.41 8.46
CA ASP A 96 -10.91 -17.74 9.88
C ASP A 96 -11.68 -16.79 10.82
N TYR A 97 -12.05 -15.60 10.35
CA TYR A 97 -12.66 -14.56 11.17
C TYR A 97 -13.55 -13.61 10.37
N VAL A 98 -14.39 -12.87 11.07
CA VAL A 98 -15.25 -11.83 10.50
C VAL A 98 -14.79 -10.47 10.98
N MET A 99 -14.73 -9.51 10.07
CA MET A 99 -14.50 -8.10 10.37
C MET A 99 -15.82 -7.35 10.32
N LEU A 100 -16.25 -6.83 11.47
CA LEU A 100 -17.41 -5.97 11.58
C LEU A 100 -16.94 -4.52 11.62
N TYR A 101 -17.42 -3.71 10.69
CA TYR A 101 -17.20 -2.27 10.68
C TYR A 101 -18.32 -1.60 11.43
N LEU A 102 -18.04 -1.08 12.63
CA LEU A 102 -19.03 -0.45 13.50
C LEU A 102 -18.87 1.05 13.53
N LYS A 103 -19.99 1.79 13.52
CA LYS A 103 -20.04 3.21 13.89
C LYS A 103 -20.45 3.30 15.35
N SER A 104 -19.57 3.78 16.21
CA SER A 104 -19.82 3.87 17.63
C SER A 104 -20.40 5.24 17.98
N ASN A 105 -21.46 5.24 18.80
CA ASN A 105 -22.04 6.45 19.36
C ASN A 105 -21.22 7.02 20.54
N SER A 106 -20.44 6.16 21.21
CA SER A 106 -19.64 6.51 22.39
C SER A 106 -18.26 7.11 22.03
N LEU A 107 -17.74 6.84 20.81
CA LEU A 107 -16.42 7.28 20.36
C LEU A 107 -16.51 8.46 19.36
N ASN A 108 -17.28 9.50 19.70
CA ASN A 108 -17.48 10.69 18.85
C ASN A 108 -17.85 10.38 17.39
N ALA A 109 -18.73 9.38 17.16
CA ALA A 109 -19.15 8.89 15.85
C ALA A 109 -18.03 8.31 14.96
N MET A 110 -16.87 8.00 15.52
CA MET A 110 -15.81 7.32 14.77
C MET A 110 -16.06 5.83 14.65
N GLY A 111 -15.55 5.25 13.54
CA GLY A 111 -15.67 3.85 13.28
C GLY A 111 -14.63 2.99 13.98
N ILE A 112 -15.03 1.75 14.28
CA ILE A 112 -14.17 0.70 14.84
C ILE A 112 -14.27 -0.52 13.94
N VAL A 113 -13.12 -1.17 13.67
CA VAL A 113 -13.11 -2.51 13.05
C VAL A 113 -13.00 -3.55 14.16
N VAL A 114 -14.03 -4.36 14.29
CA VAL A 114 -14.10 -5.44 15.27
C VAL A 114 -13.75 -6.76 14.58
N TYR A 115 -12.78 -7.46 15.12
CA TYR A 115 -12.41 -8.81 14.69
C TYR A 115 -13.10 -9.82 15.59
N ALA A 116 -13.92 -10.67 15.00
CA ALA A 116 -14.71 -11.66 15.70
C ALA A 116 -14.58 -13.05 15.07
N ASN A 117 -14.84 -14.08 15.87
CA ASN A 117 -14.94 -15.44 15.34
C ASN A 117 -16.17 -15.55 14.41
N SER A 118 -16.05 -16.32 13.32
CA SER A 118 -17.13 -16.52 12.35
C SER A 118 -18.45 -16.92 12.99
N LYS A 119 -18.43 -17.81 13.98
CA LYS A 119 -19.62 -18.28 14.71
C LYS A 119 -20.33 -17.20 15.53
N ALA A 120 -19.56 -16.23 16.06
CA ALA A 120 -20.15 -15.13 16.83
C ALA A 120 -20.89 -14.10 15.96
N ALA A 121 -20.66 -14.13 14.65
CA ALA A 121 -21.24 -13.19 13.70
C ALA A 121 -22.38 -13.78 12.83
N ASP A 122 -22.75 -15.05 13.00
CA ASP A 122 -23.68 -15.75 12.12
C ASP A 122 -25.08 -15.11 12.03
N ASN A 123 -25.52 -14.43 13.10
CA ASN A 123 -26.84 -13.79 13.16
C ASN A 123 -26.79 -12.27 13.07
N ILE A 124 -25.63 -11.69 12.76
CA ILE A 124 -25.46 -10.23 12.71
C ILE A 124 -25.72 -9.73 11.29
N CYS A 125 -26.55 -8.70 11.18
CA CYS A 125 -26.84 -8.00 9.93
C CYS A 125 -26.29 -6.57 9.95
N VAL A 126 -26.19 -5.98 8.78
CA VAL A 126 -25.87 -4.55 8.63
C VAL A 126 -27.01 -3.73 9.23
N ASP A 127 -26.70 -2.63 9.90
CA ASP A 127 -27.55 -1.75 10.68
C ASP A 127 -28.03 -2.33 12.04
N ASP A 128 -27.59 -3.52 12.43
CA ASP A 128 -27.84 -4.02 13.78
C ASP A 128 -27.03 -3.23 14.81
N GLU A 129 -27.58 -3.04 16.00
CA GLU A 129 -26.93 -2.42 17.14
C GLU A 129 -26.34 -3.49 18.05
N LEU A 130 -25.03 -3.41 18.28
CA LEU A 130 -24.25 -4.38 19.03
C LEU A 130 -23.62 -3.74 20.27
N ILE A 131 -23.45 -4.53 21.33
CA ILE A 131 -22.49 -4.28 22.40
C ILE A 131 -21.32 -5.24 22.19
N VAL A 132 -20.11 -4.70 22.12
CA VAL A 132 -18.88 -5.47 21.94
C VAL A 132 -18.04 -5.36 23.20
N TYR A 133 -17.58 -6.49 23.70
CA TYR A 133 -16.66 -6.61 24.81
C TYR A 133 -15.28 -6.91 24.26
N GLY A 134 -14.29 -6.14 24.67
CA GLY A 134 -12.90 -6.29 24.22
C GLY A 134 -12.12 -4.99 24.27
N THR A 135 -10.81 -5.10 24.17
CA THR A 135 -9.89 -3.94 24.24
C THR A 135 -9.83 -3.18 22.92
N VAL A 136 -10.17 -1.90 22.96
CA VAL A 136 -10.07 -1.00 21.81
C VAL A 136 -8.63 -0.48 21.69
N LYS A 137 -8.01 -0.67 20.52
CA LYS A 137 -6.66 -0.19 20.21
C LYS A 137 -6.69 0.62 18.93
N ARG A 138 -5.72 1.51 18.73
CA ARG A 138 -5.48 2.14 17.43
C ARG A 138 -4.88 1.15 16.45
N PHE A 139 -5.11 1.38 15.15
CA PHE A 139 -4.28 0.74 14.14
C PHE A 139 -2.85 1.29 14.20
N GLU A 140 -1.90 0.42 13.88
CA GLU A 140 -0.49 0.77 13.91
C GLU A 140 -0.08 1.54 12.64
N ARG A 141 0.87 2.47 12.82
CA ARG A 141 1.56 3.11 11.70
C ARG A 141 2.56 2.14 11.07
N GLU A 142 3.06 2.49 9.89
CA GLU A 142 4.18 1.75 9.30
C GLU A 142 5.40 1.82 10.24
N ARG A 143 5.97 0.67 10.54
CA ARG A 143 7.11 0.54 11.45
C ARG A 143 8.43 0.28 10.72
N ASN A 144 8.37 -0.07 9.43
CA ASN A 144 9.50 -0.18 8.54
C ASN A 144 9.28 0.65 7.28
N PRO A 145 10.35 1.14 6.60
CA PRO A 145 10.23 1.72 5.28
C PRO A 145 9.48 0.77 4.34
N GLY A 146 8.44 1.26 3.68
CA GLY A 146 7.71 0.47 2.69
C GLY A 146 6.64 -0.48 3.22
N ASN A 147 6.47 -0.61 4.52
CA ASN A 147 5.38 -1.41 5.06
C ASN A 147 4.03 -0.72 4.93
N PHE A 148 2.97 -1.51 5.01
CA PHE A 148 1.61 -1.00 4.92
C PHE A 148 1.23 -0.18 6.15
N ASN A 149 0.81 1.06 5.93
CA ASN A 149 0.34 1.95 6.99
C ASN A 149 -1.14 1.69 7.29
N SER A 150 -1.42 0.76 8.21
CA SER A 150 -2.78 0.39 8.60
C SER A 150 -3.54 1.58 9.21
N TYR A 151 -2.86 2.40 10.02
CA TYR A 151 -3.45 3.58 10.63
C TYR A 151 -4.02 4.55 9.58
N MET A 152 -3.21 4.96 8.60
CA MET A 152 -3.67 5.88 7.55
C MET A 152 -4.75 5.27 6.67
N TYR A 153 -4.63 3.97 6.35
CA TYR A 153 -5.61 3.27 5.52
C TYR A 153 -6.99 3.25 6.19
N TYR A 154 -7.07 2.80 7.45
CA TYR A 154 -8.35 2.69 8.14
C TYR A 154 -8.90 4.05 8.58
N THR A 155 -8.06 5.00 9.02
CA THR A 155 -8.48 6.37 9.34
C THR A 155 -9.06 7.09 8.12
N SER A 156 -8.47 6.90 6.94
CA SER A 156 -9.01 7.45 5.69
C SER A 156 -10.37 6.84 5.29
N GLY A 157 -10.67 5.64 5.78
CA GLY A 157 -11.98 5.00 5.67
C GLY A 157 -12.98 5.38 6.76
N GLY A 158 -12.54 6.13 7.78
CA GLY A 158 -13.36 6.52 8.93
C GLY A 158 -13.35 5.52 10.09
N TYR A 159 -12.41 4.55 10.11
CA TYR A 159 -12.30 3.48 11.11
C TYR A 159 -10.91 3.44 11.77
N PRO A 160 -10.52 4.45 12.56
CA PRO A 160 -9.17 4.54 13.12
C PRO A 160 -8.84 3.53 14.22
N TYR A 161 -9.83 2.84 14.74
CA TYR A 161 -9.69 1.89 15.83
C TYR A 161 -9.93 0.45 15.42
N LYS A 162 -9.29 -0.48 16.12
CA LYS A 162 -9.50 -1.93 16.05
C LYS A 162 -9.86 -2.49 17.43
N CYS A 163 -10.66 -3.54 17.45
CA CYS A 163 -10.99 -4.29 18.66
C CYS A 163 -11.00 -5.78 18.33
N ASN A 164 -10.32 -6.59 19.12
CA ASN A 164 -10.52 -8.03 19.11
C ASN A 164 -11.65 -8.32 20.09
N ALA A 165 -12.79 -8.83 19.58
CA ALA A 165 -13.96 -9.10 20.43
C ALA A 165 -13.78 -10.38 21.22
N ASP A 166 -13.94 -10.27 22.52
CA ASP A 166 -14.04 -11.40 23.43
C ASP A 166 -15.49 -11.95 23.43
N ASN A 167 -16.48 -11.04 23.37
CA ASN A 167 -17.90 -11.36 23.25
C ASN A 167 -18.64 -10.26 22.46
N ILE A 168 -19.75 -10.64 21.83
CA ILE A 168 -20.62 -9.72 21.08
C ILE A 168 -22.07 -10.03 21.45
N GLU A 169 -22.82 -9.02 21.81
CA GLU A 169 -24.24 -9.10 22.13
C GLU A 169 -25.05 -8.25 21.16
N LEU A 170 -26.12 -8.83 20.60
CA LEU A 170 -27.10 -8.14 19.77
C LEU A 170 -28.09 -7.41 20.67
N VAL A 171 -28.06 -6.09 20.66
CA VAL A 171 -29.00 -5.25 21.43
C VAL A 171 -30.28 -5.05 20.68
N LYS A 172 -30.20 -4.68 19.39
CA LYS A 172 -31.34 -4.42 18.54
C LYS A 172 -31.06 -4.85 17.11
N GLY A 173 -31.88 -5.77 16.61
CA GLY A 173 -31.91 -6.12 15.20
C GLY A 173 -32.66 -5.05 14.40
N ASN A 174 -32.07 -4.52 13.33
CA ASN A 174 -32.71 -3.53 12.45
C ASN A 174 -32.91 -4.10 11.05
N SER A 175 -33.52 -5.30 11.00
CA SER A 175 -33.71 -6.07 9.76
C SER A 175 -34.53 -5.36 8.69
N ASP A 176 -35.32 -4.35 9.05
CA ASP A 176 -36.23 -3.64 8.13
C ASP A 176 -35.61 -2.40 7.50
N SER A 177 -34.37 -2.02 7.87
CA SER A 177 -33.70 -0.90 7.24
C SER A 177 -33.42 -1.18 5.76
N LEU A 178 -33.45 -0.13 4.95
CA LEU A 178 -33.09 -0.24 3.52
C LEU A 178 -31.70 -0.86 3.33
N LYS A 179 -30.77 -0.51 4.20
CA LYS A 179 -29.40 -0.99 4.13
C LYS A 179 -29.29 -2.50 4.43
N ALA A 180 -30.04 -2.97 5.44
CA ALA A 180 -30.16 -4.40 5.75
C ALA A 180 -30.83 -5.18 4.61
N GLN A 181 -31.87 -4.61 3.98
CA GLN A 181 -32.52 -5.24 2.82
C GLN A 181 -31.57 -5.34 1.63
N LEU A 182 -30.81 -4.29 1.30
CA LEU A 182 -29.81 -4.30 0.24
C LEU A 182 -28.67 -5.29 0.54
N TYR A 183 -28.24 -5.39 1.79
CA TYR A 183 -27.26 -6.38 2.20
C TYR A 183 -27.77 -7.82 2.01
N ARG A 184 -29.03 -8.11 2.41
CA ARG A 184 -29.66 -9.42 2.15
C ARG A 184 -29.77 -9.72 0.66
N LEU A 185 -30.13 -8.71 -0.16
CA LEU A 185 -30.14 -8.86 -1.61
C LEU A 185 -28.76 -9.23 -2.15
N LYS A 186 -27.70 -8.54 -1.68
CA LYS A 186 -26.31 -8.86 -2.00
C LYS A 186 -25.97 -10.32 -1.68
N GLN A 187 -26.35 -10.80 -0.49
CA GLN A 187 -26.09 -12.19 -0.08
C GLN A 187 -26.85 -13.21 -0.96
N ARG A 188 -28.11 -12.92 -1.35
CA ARG A 188 -28.86 -13.76 -2.28
C ARG A 188 -28.20 -13.83 -3.65
N ILE A 189 -27.75 -12.70 -4.20
CA ILE A 189 -27.03 -12.68 -5.49
C ILE A 189 -25.71 -13.45 -5.38
N LYS A 190 -25.00 -13.31 -4.26
CA LYS A 190 -23.76 -14.06 -3.99
C LYS A 190 -23.99 -15.57 -3.99
N ASN A 191 -25.10 -16.03 -3.41
CA ASN A 191 -25.47 -17.45 -3.45
C ASN A 191 -25.79 -17.91 -4.88
N VAL A 192 -26.44 -17.07 -5.70
CA VAL A 192 -26.63 -17.37 -7.14
C VAL A 192 -25.28 -17.56 -7.84
N TYR A 193 -24.32 -16.67 -7.60
CA TYR A 193 -22.99 -16.80 -8.21
C TYR A 193 -22.26 -18.08 -7.79
N ARG A 194 -22.39 -18.49 -6.52
CA ARG A 194 -21.83 -19.77 -6.04
C ARG A 194 -22.44 -21.01 -6.72
N MET A 195 -23.72 -20.93 -7.16
CA MET A 195 -24.39 -22.03 -7.86
C MET A 195 -24.08 -22.07 -9.35
N VAL A 196 -23.64 -20.96 -9.94
CA VAL A 196 -23.58 -20.79 -11.41
C VAL A 196 -22.15 -20.74 -11.94
N PHE A 197 -21.22 -20.11 -11.20
CA PHE A 197 -19.83 -19.95 -11.59
C PHE A 197 -18.94 -20.96 -10.86
N ASP A 198 -17.81 -21.30 -11.46
CA ASP A 198 -16.72 -21.97 -10.75
C ASP A 198 -16.17 -21.08 -9.62
N GLU A 199 -15.37 -21.66 -8.72
CA GLU A 199 -14.87 -20.97 -7.54
C GLU A 199 -14.10 -19.68 -7.88
N LYS A 200 -13.19 -19.71 -8.85
CA LYS A 200 -12.40 -18.53 -9.26
C LYS A 200 -13.27 -17.45 -9.89
N ALA A 201 -14.17 -17.84 -10.83
CA ALA A 201 -15.07 -16.89 -11.46
C ALA A 201 -16.08 -16.32 -10.46
N CYS A 202 -16.56 -17.11 -9.50
CA CYS A 202 -17.43 -16.66 -8.43
C CYS A 202 -16.76 -15.58 -7.56
N GLN A 203 -15.54 -15.81 -7.11
CA GLN A 203 -14.77 -14.84 -6.32
C GLN A 203 -14.55 -13.54 -7.12
N LEU A 204 -14.19 -13.63 -8.40
CA LEU A 204 -14.04 -12.47 -9.28
C LEU A 204 -15.34 -11.70 -9.46
N MET A 205 -16.46 -12.39 -9.71
CA MET A 205 -17.79 -11.77 -9.84
C MET A 205 -18.24 -11.09 -8.55
N ASN A 206 -18.04 -11.73 -7.38
CA ASN A 206 -18.30 -11.12 -6.08
C ASN A 206 -17.50 -9.82 -5.88
N SER A 207 -16.22 -9.82 -6.27
CA SER A 207 -15.36 -8.65 -6.17
C SER A 207 -15.77 -7.54 -7.14
N MET A 208 -15.97 -7.86 -8.42
CA MET A 208 -16.22 -6.89 -9.49
C MET A 208 -17.64 -6.30 -9.44
N VAL A 209 -18.65 -7.11 -9.19
CA VAL A 209 -20.07 -6.68 -9.21
C VAL A 209 -20.58 -6.29 -7.83
N LEU A 210 -20.27 -7.06 -6.79
CA LEU A 210 -20.80 -6.85 -5.44
C LEU A 210 -19.83 -6.11 -4.51
N GLY A 211 -18.59 -5.85 -4.95
CA GLY A 211 -17.57 -5.15 -4.17
C GLY A 211 -16.98 -5.97 -3.02
N ASP A 212 -17.21 -7.28 -3.01
CA ASP A 212 -16.73 -8.16 -1.96
C ASP A 212 -15.34 -8.73 -2.33
N LYS A 213 -14.31 -8.01 -1.96
CA LYS A 213 -12.90 -8.37 -2.23
C LYS A 213 -12.25 -9.20 -1.12
N TYR A 214 -12.95 -9.40 -0.01
CA TYR A 214 -12.37 -10.03 1.18
C TYR A 214 -12.30 -11.55 1.08
N GLU A 215 -13.17 -12.16 0.27
CA GLU A 215 -13.18 -13.59 -0.03
C GLU A 215 -12.29 -13.96 -1.22
N LEU A 216 -11.59 -12.99 -1.80
CA LEU A 216 -10.69 -13.23 -2.94
C LEU A 216 -9.45 -13.97 -2.46
N ASP A 217 -9.16 -15.09 -3.12
CA ASP A 217 -7.96 -15.89 -2.86
C ASP A 217 -6.70 -15.06 -3.05
N GLY A 218 -5.70 -15.31 -2.19
CA GLY A 218 -4.41 -14.65 -2.22
C GLY A 218 -3.70 -14.79 -3.57
N ASP A 219 -3.76 -15.97 -4.17
CA ASP A 219 -3.10 -16.29 -5.43
C ASP A 219 -3.75 -15.53 -6.61
N ILE A 220 -5.08 -15.46 -6.65
CA ILE A 220 -5.81 -14.68 -7.65
C ILE A 220 -5.45 -13.20 -7.52
N LYS A 221 -5.43 -12.68 -6.30
CA LYS A 221 -5.08 -11.28 -6.04
C LYS A 221 -3.66 -10.97 -6.50
N GLU A 222 -2.71 -11.85 -6.19
CA GLU A 222 -1.31 -11.69 -6.57
C GLU A 222 -1.11 -11.77 -8.09
N MET A 223 -1.77 -12.71 -8.78
CA MET A 223 -1.78 -12.83 -10.23
C MET A 223 -2.25 -11.53 -10.91
N TYR A 224 -3.36 -10.95 -10.44
CA TYR A 224 -3.87 -9.67 -10.96
C TYR A 224 -2.98 -8.47 -10.60
N GLN A 225 -2.29 -8.52 -9.47
CA GLN A 225 -1.32 -7.49 -9.08
C GLN A 225 -0.07 -7.52 -9.98
N LYS A 226 0.53 -8.69 -10.18
CA LYS A 226 1.69 -8.90 -11.04
C LYS A 226 1.42 -8.50 -12.50
N SER A 227 0.22 -8.74 -13.01
CA SER A 227 -0.18 -8.32 -14.36
C SER A 227 -0.53 -6.83 -14.46
N GLY A 228 -0.57 -6.07 -13.35
CA GLY A 228 -0.97 -4.66 -13.31
C GLY A 228 -2.47 -4.44 -13.49
N MET A 229 -3.29 -5.48 -13.32
CA MET A 229 -4.75 -5.45 -13.50
C MET A 229 -5.53 -5.45 -12.19
N SER A 230 -4.88 -5.19 -11.05
CA SER A 230 -5.53 -5.16 -9.71
C SER A 230 -6.71 -4.19 -9.60
N HIS A 231 -6.76 -3.16 -10.46
CA HIS A 231 -7.86 -2.20 -10.50
C HIS A 231 -9.20 -2.81 -10.97
N LEU A 232 -9.18 -3.98 -11.62
CA LEU A 232 -10.38 -4.72 -12.02
C LEU A 232 -11.05 -5.42 -10.83
N LEU A 233 -10.25 -5.79 -9.81
CA LEU A 233 -10.72 -6.44 -8.60
C LEU A 233 -11.43 -5.47 -7.64
N ALA A 234 -11.34 -4.18 -7.87
CA ALA A 234 -12.01 -3.17 -7.07
C ALA A 234 -13.13 -2.51 -7.87
N ILE A 235 -14.24 -2.16 -7.21
CA ILE A 235 -15.28 -1.37 -7.88
C ILE A 235 -14.68 -0.03 -8.30
N SER A 236 -14.63 0.17 -9.60
CA SER A 236 -14.10 1.38 -10.23
C SER A 236 -15.23 2.30 -10.71
N GLY A 237 -14.83 3.52 -11.14
CA GLY A 237 -15.76 4.43 -11.80
C GLY A 237 -16.42 3.85 -13.05
N LEU A 238 -15.72 2.95 -13.76
CA LEU A 238 -16.24 2.26 -14.92
C LEU A 238 -17.42 1.33 -14.54
N HIS A 239 -17.27 0.53 -13.47
CA HIS A 239 -18.33 -0.38 -12.98
C HIS A 239 -19.60 0.38 -12.63
N ILE A 240 -19.48 1.47 -11.85
CA ILE A 240 -20.61 2.32 -11.47
C ILE A 240 -21.24 2.98 -12.71
N SER A 241 -20.41 3.46 -13.63
CA SER A 241 -20.92 4.10 -14.86
C SER A 241 -21.66 3.12 -15.76
N ILE A 242 -21.17 1.88 -15.90
CA ILE A 242 -21.86 0.85 -16.68
C ILE A 242 -23.20 0.52 -16.05
N ALA A 243 -23.24 0.20 -14.77
CA ALA A 243 -24.46 -0.15 -14.06
C ALA A 243 -25.48 1.01 -14.08
N GLY A 244 -25.05 2.19 -13.65
CA GLY A 244 -25.95 3.35 -13.47
C GLY A 244 -26.38 4.02 -14.77
N MET A 245 -25.47 4.29 -15.69
CA MET A 245 -25.79 4.94 -16.97
C MET A 245 -26.61 4.02 -17.88
N SER A 246 -26.40 2.71 -17.82
CA SER A 246 -27.22 1.76 -18.57
C SER A 246 -28.68 1.81 -18.13
N VAL A 247 -28.92 1.82 -16.83
CA VAL A 247 -30.28 1.93 -16.28
C VAL A 247 -30.92 3.27 -16.65
N TYR A 248 -30.20 4.39 -16.44
CA TYR A 248 -30.69 5.72 -16.82
C TYR A 248 -31.07 5.81 -18.31
N ARG A 249 -30.19 5.35 -19.22
CA ARG A 249 -30.42 5.35 -20.68
C ARG A 249 -31.57 4.44 -21.08
N LEU A 250 -31.75 3.31 -20.41
CA LEU A 250 -32.84 2.38 -20.67
C LEU A 250 -34.20 3.01 -20.29
N LEU A 251 -34.27 3.61 -19.10
CA LEU A 251 -35.47 4.30 -18.61
C LEU A 251 -35.83 5.50 -19.50
N ARG A 252 -34.85 6.27 -19.94
CA ARG A 252 -35.02 7.43 -20.82
C ARG A 252 -35.61 7.11 -22.18
N LYS A 253 -35.58 5.86 -22.62
CA LYS A 253 -36.26 5.43 -23.85
C LYS A 253 -37.80 5.38 -23.73
N ARG A 254 -38.31 5.31 -22.49
CA ARG A 254 -39.76 5.12 -22.23
C ARG A 254 -40.35 6.17 -21.26
N LEU A 255 -39.53 6.85 -20.48
CA LEU A 255 -39.94 7.81 -19.45
C LEU A 255 -39.34 9.20 -19.72
N ASP A 256 -39.96 10.22 -19.15
CA ASP A 256 -39.45 11.59 -19.18
C ASP A 256 -38.05 11.69 -18.57
N ARG A 257 -37.27 12.69 -19.02
CA ARG A 257 -35.89 12.94 -18.59
C ARG A 257 -35.79 13.05 -17.06
N SER A 258 -36.70 13.85 -16.47
CA SER A 258 -36.69 14.10 -15.03
C SER A 258 -37.00 12.83 -14.22
N ILE A 259 -38.02 12.04 -14.62
CA ILE A 259 -38.38 10.79 -13.95
C ILE A 259 -37.26 9.76 -14.11
N SER A 260 -36.73 9.62 -15.33
CA SER A 260 -35.59 8.73 -15.58
C SER A 260 -34.36 9.10 -14.75
N ALA A 261 -34.10 10.40 -14.56
CA ALA A 261 -32.99 10.89 -13.77
C ALA A 261 -33.15 10.53 -12.27
N VAL A 262 -34.32 10.81 -11.70
CA VAL A 262 -34.60 10.48 -10.30
C VAL A 262 -34.49 8.96 -10.06
N ALA A 263 -35.12 8.16 -10.90
CA ALA A 263 -35.05 6.69 -10.79
C ALA A 263 -33.61 6.17 -10.98
N GLY A 264 -32.87 6.71 -11.97
CA GLY A 264 -31.49 6.34 -12.19
C GLY A 264 -30.57 6.69 -11.00
N ILE A 265 -30.73 7.87 -10.42
CA ILE A 265 -29.98 8.30 -9.23
C ILE A 265 -30.29 7.40 -8.03
N ILE A 266 -31.58 7.06 -7.79
CA ILE A 266 -31.96 6.15 -6.71
C ILE A 266 -31.27 4.80 -6.88
N VAL A 267 -31.32 4.21 -8.08
CA VAL A 267 -30.67 2.90 -8.35
C VAL A 267 -29.18 2.97 -8.12
N ILE A 268 -28.52 4.04 -8.55
CA ILE A 268 -27.07 4.22 -8.36
C ILE A 268 -26.73 4.34 -6.87
N LEU A 269 -27.53 5.09 -6.10
CA LEU A 269 -27.33 5.23 -4.65
C LEU A 269 -27.57 3.90 -3.92
N CYS A 270 -28.61 3.15 -4.28
CA CYS A 270 -28.84 1.80 -3.73
C CYS A 270 -27.68 0.86 -4.06
N TYR A 271 -27.14 0.92 -5.27
CA TYR A 271 -25.99 0.12 -5.68
C TYR A 271 -24.72 0.51 -4.88
N LEU A 272 -24.49 1.81 -4.67
CA LEU A 272 -23.40 2.30 -3.81
C LEU A 272 -23.51 1.76 -2.39
N MET A 273 -24.69 1.83 -1.78
CA MET A 273 -24.95 1.30 -0.43
C MET A 273 -24.74 -0.22 -0.38
N MET A 274 -25.22 -0.97 -1.37
CA MET A 274 -25.05 -2.42 -1.46
C MET A 274 -23.58 -2.84 -1.55
N THR A 275 -22.73 -2.03 -2.20
CA THR A 275 -21.30 -2.34 -2.38
C THR A 275 -20.42 -1.88 -1.21
N GLY A 276 -21.00 -1.33 -0.14
CA GLY A 276 -20.27 -0.85 1.05
C GLY A 276 -19.58 0.50 0.85
N SER A 277 -20.00 1.31 -0.13
CA SER A 277 -19.59 2.70 -0.35
C SER A 277 -18.06 2.93 -0.43
N PRO A 278 -17.28 2.15 -1.19
CA PRO A 278 -15.86 2.39 -1.30
C PRO A 278 -15.58 3.78 -1.89
N VAL A 279 -14.46 4.39 -1.48
CA VAL A 279 -14.05 5.76 -1.82
C VAL A 279 -14.09 6.04 -3.34
N SER A 280 -13.59 5.10 -4.15
CA SER A 280 -13.61 5.21 -5.62
C SER A 280 -15.03 5.17 -6.21
N ALA A 281 -15.92 4.37 -5.62
CA ALA A 281 -17.32 4.27 -6.05
C ALA A 281 -18.10 5.54 -5.69
N ALA A 282 -17.92 6.07 -4.47
CA ALA A 282 -18.58 7.29 -4.02
C ALA A 282 -18.25 8.49 -4.95
N ARG A 283 -16.96 8.64 -5.33
CA ARG A 283 -16.56 9.65 -6.33
C ARG A 283 -17.27 9.44 -7.67
N ALA A 284 -17.28 8.19 -8.17
CA ALA A 284 -17.89 7.89 -9.47
C ALA A 284 -19.41 8.17 -9.46
N VAL A 285 -20.08 7.82 -8.37
CA VAL A 285 -21.51 8.16 -8.17
C VAL A 285 -21.71 9.68 -8.19
N GLY A 286 -20.91 10.45 -7.45
CA GLY A 286 -20.98 11.90 -7.45
C GLY A 286 -20.84 12.51 -8.85
N MET A 287 -19.83 12.08 -9.61
CA MET A 287 -19.62 12.54 -10.98
C MET A 287 -20.76 12.12 -11.92
N LEU A 288 -21.30 10.91 -11.76
CA LEU A 288 -22.39 10.40 -12.57
C LEU A 288 -23.73 11.13 -12.28
N VAL A 289 -24.00 11.44 -11.01
CA VAL A 289 -25.14 12.26 -10.61
C VAL A 289 -25.06 13.65 -11.26
N ILE A 290 -23.89 14.27 -11.25
CA ILE A 290 -23.67 15.57 -11.92
C ILE A 290 -23.90 15.44 -13.44
N ALA A 291 -23.44 14.35 -14.07
CA ALA A 291 -23.65 14.11 -15.50
C ALA A 291 -25.14 13.94 -15.84
N ILE A 292 -25.89 13.21 -15.01
CA ILE A 292 -27.34 13.05 -15.19
C ILE A 292 -28.07 14.41 -15.03
N ILE A 293 -27.70 15.20 -14.01
CA ILE A 293 -28.28 16.52 -13.77
C ILE A 293 -27.97 17.46 -14.96
N ALA A 294 -26.73 17.43 -15.48
CA ALA A 294 -26.36 18.22 -16.66
C ALA A 294 -27.19 17.84 -17.89
N ASP A 295 -27.43 16.54 -18.13
CA ASP A 295 -28.27 16.07 -19.22
C ASP A 295 -29.76 16.53 -19.07
N VAL A 296 -30.31 16.44 -17.87
CA VAL A 296 -31.67 16.91 -17.57
C VAL A 296 -31.81 18.43 -17.84
N ARG A 297 -30.79 19.18 -17.43
CA ARG A 297 -30.76 20.65 -17.60
C ARG A 297 -30.31 21.10 -18.98
N ALA A 298 -30.07 20.16 -19.92
CA ALA A 298 -29.51 20.43 -21.24
C ALA A 298 -28.21 21.26 -21.20
N ARG A 299 -27.37 21.04 -20.19
CA ARG A 299 -26.06 21.66 -20.04
C ARG A 299 -24.96 20.69 -20.46
N THR A 300 -23.84 21.24 -20.92
CA THR A 300 -22.63 20.46 -21.21
C THR A 300 -22.06 19.94 -19.91
N TYR A 301 -21.73 18.63 -19.90
CA TYR A 301 -21.01 18.01 -18.79
C TYR A 301 -19.53 18.32 -18.93
N ASP A 302 -18.95 18.95 -17.91
CA ASP A 302 -17.51 19.13 -17.77
C ASP A 302 -16.94 18.19 -16.71
N MET A 303 -16.04 17.31 -17.18
CA MET A 303 -15.46 16.24 -16.35
C MET A 303 -14.59 16.78 -15.21
N LEU A 304 -13.82 17.85 -15.46
CA LEU A 304 -12.95 18.46 -14.44
C LEU A 304 -13.76 19.17 -13.35
N THR A 305 -14.84 19.87 -13.72
CA THR A 305 -15.77 20.48 -12.77
C THR A 305 -16.43 19.41 -11.90
N ALA A 306 -16.93 18.33 -12.51
CA ALA A 306 -17.55 17.23 -11.77
C ALA A 306 -16.56 16.53 -10.83
N LEU A 307 -15.33 16.29 -11.28
CA LEU A 307 -14.25 15.75 -10.44
C LEU A 307 -13.93 16.67 -9.26
N SER A 308 -13.88 17.99 -9.52
CA SER A 308 -13.59 19.00 -8.49
C SER A 308 -14.67 19.03 -7.41
N ILE A 309 -15.95 18.97 -7.79
CA ILE A 309 -17.07 18.92 -6.84
C ILE A 309 -17.00 17.63 -6.02
N ALA A 310 -16.80 16.48 -6.67
CA ALA A 310 -16.68 15.19 -5.98
C ALA A 310 -15.51 15.18 -4.99
N SER A 311 -14.35 15.78 -5.37
CA SER A 311 -13.19 15.93 -4.49
C SER A 311 -13.53 16.76 -3.24
N VAL A 312 -14.13 17.94 -3.43
CA VAL A 312 -14.49 18.82 -2.31
C VAL A 312 -15.44 18.12 -1.35
N LEU A 313 -16.50 17.48 -1.85
CA LEU A 313 -17.46 16.77 -1.00
C LEU A 313 -16.79 15.65 -0.20
N GLN A 314 -15.88 14.91 -0.81
CA GLN A 314 -15.19 13.81 -0.14
C GLN A 314 -14.20 14.31 0.91
N LEU A 315 -13.44 15.36 0.63
CA LEU A 315 -12.51 15.95 1.59
C LEU A 315 -13.22 16.66 2.74
N LEU A 316 -14.42 17.21 2.51
CA LEU A 316 -15.27 17.75 3.56
C LEU A 316 -15.83 16.64 4.47
N SER A 317 -16.05 15.44 3.96
CA SER A 317 -16.50 14.31 4.79
C SER A 317 -15.36 13.70 5.60
N ASN A 318 -14.17 13.56 5.01
CA ASN A 318 -12.97 13.06 5.69
C ASN A 318 -11.69 13.61 5.02
N PRO A 319 -10.96 14.55 5.64
CA PRO A 319 -9.70 15.10 5.12
C PRO A 319 -8.60 14.04 4.94
N TYR A 320 -8.59 12.98 5.76
CA TYR A 320 -7.63 11.88 5.66
C TYR A 320 -7.79 11.05 4.37
N SER A 321 -8.86 11.27 3.61
CA SER A 321 -9.02 10.65 2.28
C SER A 321 -7.85 10.91 1.33
N VAL A 322 -7.08 12.01 1.53
CA VAL A 322 -5.84 12.30 0.75
C VAL A 322 -4.76 11.23 0.93
N CYS A 323 -4.78 10.48 2.03
CA CYS A 323 -3.84 9.38 2.29
C CYS A 323 -4.33 8.04 1.74
N ASN A 324 -5.56 7.99 1.20
CA ASN A 324 -6.14 6.77 0.65
C ASN A 324 -5.64 6.52 -0.78
N MET A 325 -4.97 5.39 -0.98
CA MET A 325 -4.47 5.01 -2.30
C MET A 325 -5.58 4.96 -3.37
N SER A 326 -6.77 4.46 -3.01
CA SER A 326 -7.92 4.40 -3.94
C SER A 326 -8.41 5.79 -4.35
N TYR A 327 -8.36 6.77 -3.43
CA TYR A 327 -8.64 8.18 -3.74
C TYR A 327 -7.62 8.71 -4.74
N ILE A 328 -6.32 8.63 -4.40
CA ILE A 328 -5.23 9.18 -5.22
C ILE A 328 -5.26 8.58 -6.64
N MET A 329 -5.26 7.25 -6.75
CA MET A 329 -5.27 6.56 -8.04
C MET A 329 -6.49 6.92 -8.88
N SER A 330 -7.66 7.00 -8.26
CA SER A 330 -8.92 7.27 -8.93
C SER A 330 -9.00 8.70 -9.46
N PHE A 331 -8.50 9.69 -8.70
CA PHE A 331 -8.46 11.09 -9.15
C PHE A 331 -7.40 11.31 -10.22
N LEU A 332 -6.20 10.76 -10.04
CA LEU A 332 -5.12 10.86 -11.04
C LEU A 332 -5.52 10.20 -12.38
N ALA A 333 -6.24 9.08 -12.35
CA ALA A 333 -6.72 8.45 -13.58
C ALA A 333 -7.64 9.38 -14.40
N ILE A 334 -8.59 10.05 -13.72
CA ILE A 334 -9.49 11.01 -14.41
C ILE A 334 -8.72 12.24 -14.90
N LEU A 335 -7.75 12.76 -14.13
CA LEU A 335 -6.87 13.83 -14.58
C LEU A 335 -6.06 13.42 -15.81
N GLY A 336 -5.58 12.17 -15.86
CA GLY A 336 -4.91 11.61 -17.03
C GLY A 336 -5.79 11.62 -18.28
N ILE A 337 -7.05 11.18 -18.14
CA ILE A 337 -8.01 11.19 -19.24
C ILE A 337 -8.39 12.63 -19.67
N ALA A 338 -8.53 13.54 -18.71
CA ALA A 338 -8.99 14.90 -18.99
C ALA A 338 -7.88 15.81 -19.55
N LEU A 339 -6.65 15.68 -19.06
CA LEU A 339 -5.55 16.61 -19.34
C LEU A 339 -4.44 16.02 -20.19
N VAL A 340 -4.12 14.73 -20.01
CA VAL A 340 -2.97 14.10 -20.69
C VAL A 340 -3.42 13.38 -21.97
N PHE A 341 -4.55 12.69 -21.97
CA PHE A 341 -5.05 12.00 -23.17
C PHE A 341 -5.21 12.94 -24.38
N PRO A 342 -5.73 14.19 -24.24
CA PRO A 342 -5.80 15.12 -25.36
C PRO A 342 -4.44 15.43 -26.01
N LEU A 343 -3.32 15.27 -25.31
CA LEU A 343 -1.98 15.49 -25.87
C LEU A 343 -1.62 14.48 -26.95
N PHE A 344 -2.19 13.27 -26.91
CA PHE A 344 -1.96 12.19 -27.87
C PHE A 344 -2.95 12.19 -29.04
N VAL A 345 -4.09 12.86 -28.89
CA VAL A 345 -5.13 12.91 -29.93
C VAL A 345 -4.95 14.20 -30.70
N SER A 346 -4.33 14.12 -31.87
CA SER A 346 -4.09 15.32 -32.71
C SER A 346 -5.39 16.08 -33.06
N GLU A 347 -5.26 17.40 -33.27
CA GLU A 347 -6.31 18.36 -33.66
C GLU A 347 -7.10 17.99 -34.92
N ASP A 348 -6.73 16.94 -35.63
CA ASP A 348 -7.48 16.40 -36.77
C ASP A 348 -8.93 15.93 -36.44
N LYS A 349 -9.38 16.08 -35.16
CA LYS A 349 -10.82 15.99 -34.83
C LYS A 349 -11.65 17.10 -35.53
N THR A 350 -11.07 18.26 -35.76
CA THR A 350 -11.67 19.28 -36.63
C THR A 350 -11.75 18.80 -38.09
N LEU A 351 -10.75 18.05 -38.56
CA LEU A 351 -10.79 17.34 -39.82
C LEU A 351 -11.86 16.22 -39.84
N ILE A 352 -12.16 15.59 -38.69
CA ILE A 352 -13.27 14.60 -38.61
C ILE A 352 -14.62 15.26 -38.83
N VAL A 353 -14.84 16.49 -38.31
CA VAL A 353 -16.07 17.25 -38.58
C VAL A 353 -16.09 17.76 -40.03
N VAL A 354 -14.96 18.19 -40.59
CA VAL A 354 -14.85 18.62 -42.01
C VAL A 354 -14.82 17.38 -42.94
N ARG A 355 -14.16 16.27 -42.58
CA ARG A 355 -14.21 15.03 -43.35
C ARG A 355 -15.55 14.30 -43.24
N LYS A 356 -16.42 14.56 -42.26
CA LYS A 356 -17.83 14.14 -42.32
C LYS A 356 -18.55 14.69 -43.54
N LYS A 357 -18.08 15.81 -44.12
CA LYS A 357 -18.60 16.39 -45.34
C LYS A 357 -18.05 15.76 -46.62
N TYR A 358 -16.90 15.06 -46.53
CA TYR A 358 -16.30 14.27 -47.63
C TYR A 358 -16.18 12.79 -47.22
N ARG A 359 -17.31 12.11 -47.10
CA ARG A 359 -17.45 10.71 -46.74
C ARG A 359 -16.79 9.75 -47.77
N LYS A 360 -15.51 9.44 -47.60
CA LYS A 360 -15.02 8.14 -48.01
C LYS A 360 -15.54 7.11 -47.00
N LYS A 361 -16.24 6.06 -47.44
CA LYS A 361 -16.72 4.97 -46.57
C LYS A 361 -15.52 4.42 -45.84
N ARG A 362 -15.49 4.57 -44.49
CA ARG A 362 -14.49 3.88 -43.64
C ARG A 362 -14.76 2.39 -43.71
N THR A 363 -13.71 1.61 -43.82
CA THR A 363 -13.81 0.16 -43.68
C THR A 363 -13.96 -0.16 -42.18
N LEU A 364 -14.55 -1.32 -41.86
CA LEU A 364 -14.61 -1.81 -40.47
C LEU A 364 -13.20 -1.90 -39.82
N ALA A 365 -12.21 -2.21 -40.66
CA ALA A 365 -10.80 -2.26 -40.23
C ALA A 365 -10.29 -0.88 -39.79
N ASP A 366 -10.62 0.20 -40.52
CA ASP A 366 -10.22 1.56 -40.11
C ASP A 366 -10.86 1.96 -38.79
N GLU A 367 -12.13 1.63 -38.57
CA GLU A 367 -12.82 1.91 -37.31
C GLU A 367 -12.20 1.17 -36.13
N LEU A 368 -11.83 -0.10 -36.34
CA LEU A 368 -11.16 -0.92 -35.32
C LEU A 368 -9.77 -0.37 -34.97
N ILE A 369 -8.97 -0.01 -35.98
CA ILE A 369 -7.64 0.58 -35.78
C ILE A 369 -7.73 1.88 -34.98
N TYR A 370 -8.67 2.78 -35.33
CA TYR A 370 -8.86 4.03 -34.58
C TYR A 370 -9.28 3.77 -33.13
N MET A 371 -10.18 2.81 -32.91
CA MET A 371 -10.60 2.43 -31.55
C MET A 371 -9.42 1.88 -30.73
N LEU A 372 -8.58 1.07 -31.32
CA LEU A 372 -7.39 0.53 -30.66
C LEU A 372 -6.35 1.62 -30.36
N CYS A 373 -6.11 2.53 -31.31
CA CYS A 373 -5.20 3.67 -31.09
C CYS A 373 -5.71 4.62 -29.98
N ASP A 374 -7.00 4.93 -29.97
CA ASP A 374 -7.60 5.76 -28.92
C ASP A 374 -7.53 5.05 -27.56
N SER A 375 -7.79 3.75 -27.51
CA SER A 375 -7.68 2.94 -26.28
C SER A 375 -6.23 2.92 -25.77
N LEU A 376 -5.27 2.67 -26.65
CA LEU A 376 -3.85 2.67 -26.30
C LEU A 376 -3.38 4.04 -25.79
N SER A 377 -3.75 5.11 -26.49
CA SER A 377 -3.43 6.49 -26.07
C SER A 377 -4.03 6.83 -24.72
N CYS A 378 -5.26 6.39 -24.45
CA CYS A 378 -5.91 6.56 -23.16
C CYS A 378 -5.17 5.79 -22.06
N CYS A 379 -4.80 4.52 -22.30
CA CYS A 379 -4.04 3.71 -21.35
C CYS A 379 -2.68 4.32 -21.04
N ILE A 380 -1.96 4.82 -22.06
CA ILE A 380 -0.67 5.51 -21.88
C ILE A 380 -0.85 6.80 -21.07
N ALA A 381 -1.84 7.62 -21.37
CA ALA A 381 -2.11 8.87 -20.66
C ALA A 381 -2.40 8.61 -19.17
N VAL A 382 -3.22 7.61 -18.87
CA VAL A 382 -3.52 7.20 -17.49
C VAL A 382 -2.26 6.66 -16.80
N GLN A 383 -1.48 5.82 -17.48
CA GLN A 383 -0.25 5.26 -16.91
C GLN A 383 0.80 6.34 -16.58
N ILE A 384 1.00 7.31 -17.48
CA ILE A 384 1.88 8.47 -17.24
C ILE A 384 1.44 9.22 -15.99
N THR A 385 0.14 9.49 -15.85
CA THR A 385 -0.38 10.26 -14.72
C THR A 385 -0.32 9.48 -13.41
N LEU A 386 -0.54 8.17 -13.45
CA LEU A 386 -0.50 7.28 -12.27
C LEU A 386 0.92 6.91 -11.83
N LEU A 387 1.90 6.98 -12.73
CA LEU A 387 3.25 6.46 -12.50
C LEU A 387 3.88 6.89 -11.18
N PRO A 388 3.86 8.18 -10.77
CA PRO A 388 4.44 8.59 -9.49
C PRO A 388 3.79 7.90 -8.29
N ALA A 389 2.46 7.78 -8.31
CA ALA A 389 1.72 7.15 -7.23
C ALA A 389 1.94 5.63 -7.21
N VAL A 390 1.96 4.97 -8.37
CA VAL A 390 2.29 3.53 -8.47
C VAL A 390 3.67 3.25 -7.90
N LEU A 391 4.69 4.01 -8.31
CA LEU A 391 6.06 3.81 -7.84
C LEU A 391 6.22 4.12 -6.34
N TYR A 392 5.48 5.09 -5.82
CA TYR A 392 5.53 5.45 -4.39
C TYR A 392 4.92 4.38 -3.48
N TYR A 393 3.83 3.70 -3.92
CA TYR A 393 3.11 2.73 -3.11
C TYR A 393 3.45 1.27 -3.43
N SER A 394 3.79 0.96 -4.69
CA SER A 394 4.06 -0.41 -5.13
C SER A 394 5.55 -0.68 -5.39
N TYR A 395 6.39 0.36 -5.48
CA TYR A 395 7.84 0.29 -5.69
C TYR A 395 8.28 -0.31 -7.02
N GLU A 396 7.32 -0.70 -7.84
CA GLU A 396 7.53 -1.34 -9.13
C GLU A 396 6.41 -0.99 -10.11
N THR A 397 6.66 -1.17 -11.39
CA THR A 397 5.65 -1.01 -12.46
C THR A 397 5.84 -2.06 -13.53
N THR A 398 4.76 -2.40 -14.23
CA THR A 398 4.77 -3.33 -15.37
C THR A 398 4.26 -2.61 -16.62
N PHE A 399 5.04 -2.63 -17.71
CA PHE A 399 4.63 -2.00 -18.97
C PHE A 399 3.64 -2.86 -19.76
N ILE A 400 3.63 -4.17 -19.52
CA ILE A 400 2.68 -5.08 -20.16
C ILE A 400 1.23 -4.73 -19.83
N SER A 401 0.99 -4.14 -18.67
CA SER A 401 -0.33 -3.68 -18.22
C SER A 401 -1.00 -2.71 -19.20
N ILE A 402 -0.23 -1.90 -19.95
CA ILE A 402 -0.77 -0.98 -20.97
C ILE A 402 -1.46 -1.78 -22.09
N ILE A 403 -0.79 -2.82 -22.57
CA ILE A 403 -1.31 -3.68 -23.66
C ILE A 403 -2.51 -4.49 -23.15
N LEU A 404 -2.39 -5.06 -21.95
CA LEU A 404 -3.45 -5.86 -21.35
C LEU A 404 -4.72 -5.03 -21.14
N ASN A 405 -4.58 -3.81 -20.65
CA ASN A 405 -5.71 -2.91 -20.43
C ASN A 405 -6.42 -2.53 -21.73
N CYS A 406 -5.71 -2.43 -22.86
CA CYS A 406 -6.33 -2.22 -24.16
C CYS A 406 -7.26 -3.37 -24.58
N ILE A 407 -7.00 -4.59 -24.11
CA ILE A 407 -7.79 -5.78 -24.43
C ILE A 407 -8.91 -5.97 -23.39
N VAL A 408 -8.58 -5.84 -22.10
CA VAL A 408 -9.45 -6.21 -21.00
C VAL A 408 -10.53 -5.14 -20.73
N ILE A 409 -10.18 -3.85 -20.79
CA ILE A 409 -11.13 -2.77 -20.49
C ILE A 409 -12.33 -2.74 -21.46
N PRO A 410 -12.19 -2.95 -22.79
CA PRO A 410 -13.33 -3.01 -23.69
C PRO A 410 -14.30 -4.18 -23.44
N LEU A 411 -13.83 -5.29 -22.87
CA LEU A 411 -14.64 -6.46 -22.55
C LEU A 411 -15.36 -6.34 -21.21
N MET A 412 -14.90 -5.43 -20.34
CA MET A 412 -15.45 -5.23 -19.01
C MET A 412 -16.96 -4.91 -18.96
N PRO A 413 -17.52 -4.09 -19.88
CA PRO A 413 -18.96 -3.86 -19.92
C PRO A 413 -19.78 -5.15 -20.11
N VAL A 414 -19.27 -6.10 -20.90
CA VAL A 414 -19.93 -7.38 -21.15
C VAL A 414 -19.94 -8.22 -19.86
N VAL A 415 -18.81 -8.33 -19.18
CA VAL A 415 -18.70 -9.04 -17.90
C VAL A 415 -19.67 -8.45 -16.86
N MET A 416 -19.67 -7.12 -16.72
CA MET A 416 -20.52 -6.42 -15.75
C MET A 416 -22.01 -6.60 -16.05
N ILE A 417 -22.43 -6.39 -17.29
CA ILE A 417 -23.84 -6.51 -17.69
C ILE A 417 -24.30 -7.96 -17.55
N SER A 418 -23.52 -8.92 -18.06
CA SER A 418 -23.79 -10.36 -17.93
C SER A 418 -23.90 -10.75 -16.45
N GLY A 419 -22.96 -10.32 -15.60
CA GLY A 419 -22.97 -10.60 -14.17
C GLY A 419 -24.20 -10.03 -13.45
N ILE A 420 -24.54 -8.77 -13.69
CA ILE A 420 -25.74 -8.13 -13.10
C ILE A 420 -27.00 -8.89 -13.53
N ILE A 421 -27.13 -9.22 -14.83
CA ILE A 421 -28.28 -9.96 -15.35
C ILE A 421 -28.33 -11.36 -14.74
N THR A 422 -27.20 -12.07 -14.66
CA THR A 422 -27.09 -13.38 -14.02
C THR A 422 -27.58 -13.33 -12.57
N GLY A 423 -27.13 -12.35 -11.79
CA GLY A 423 -27.56 -12.16 -10.40
C GLY A 423 -29.08 -11.96 -10.29
N ILE A 424 -29.64 -11.06 -11.12
CA ILE A 424 -31.10 -10.78 -11.10
C ILE A 424 -31.92 -11.97 -11.61
N ALA A 425 -31.50 -12.59 -12.72
CA ALA A 425 -32.18 -13.76 -13.29
C ALA A 425 -32.18 -14.96 -12.32
N GLY A 426 -31.08 -15.16 -11.58
CA GLY A 426 -30.96 -16.24 -10.60
C GLY A 426 -31.85 -16.10 -9.39
N LEU A 427 -32.32 -14.89 -9.07
CA LEU A 427 -33.36 -14.69 -8.03
C LEU A 427 -34.71 -15.25 -8.47
N ILE A 428 -34.93 -15.48 -9.77
CA ILE A 428 -36.15 -16.01 -10.35
C ILE A 428 -35.95 -17.47 -10.77
N SER A 429 -34.87 -17.75 -11.51
CA SER A 429 -34.57 -19.10 -12.03
C SER A 429 -33.06 -19.30 -12.21
N ILE A 430 -32.53 -20.37 -11.61
CA ILE A 430 -31.08 -20.73 -11.77
C ILE A 430 -30.76 -21.09 -13.23
N ASN A 431 -31.65 -21.76 -13.96
CA ASN A 431 -31.43 -22.09 -15.35
C ASN A 431 -31.28 -20.83 -16.24
N ALA A 432 -32.07 -19.79 -15.96
CA ALA A 432 -31.90 -18.50 -16.62
C ALA A 432 -30.56 -17.84 -16.26
N ALA A 433 -30.15 -17.93 -15.00
CA ALA A 433 -28.85 -17.41 -14.58
C ALA A 433 -27.68 -18.09 -15.30
N VAL A 434 -27.70 -19.43 -15.44
CA VAL A 434 -26.67 -20.19 -16.16
C VAL A 434 -26.55 -19.71 -17.61
N PHE A 435 -27.67 -19.46 -18.29
CA PHE A 435 -27.65 -18.94 -19.66
C PHE A 435 -26.94 -17.59 -19.77
N PHE A 436 -27.28 -16.64 -18.88
CA PHE A 436 -26.68 -15.31 -18.90
C PHE A 436 -25.26 -15.26 -18.36
N ALA A 437 -24.84 -16.23 -17.56
CA ALA A 437 -23.50 -16.31 -17.01
C ALA A 437 -22.43 -16.63 -18.05
N GLY A 438 -22.79 -17.35 -19.11
CA GLY A 438 -21.84 -17.89 -20.07
C GLY A 438 -20.87 -16.83 -20.64
N ALA A 439 -21.35 -15.64 -20.99
CA ALA A 439 -20.48 -14.57 -21.53
C ALA A 439 -19.48 -14.07 -20.47
N ALA A 440 -19.89 -13.88 -19.24
CA ALA A 440 -18.99 -13.47 -18.15
C ALA A 440 -17.96 -14.57 -17.84
N ASP A 441 -18.38 -15.84 -17.76
CA ASP A 441 -17.52 -16.98 -17.46
C ASP A 441 -16.39 -17.14 -18.49
N TYR A 442 -16.72 -17.11 -19.78
CA TYR A 442 -15.70 -17.19 -20.84
C TYR A 442 -14.73 -16.02 -20.80
N ILE A 443 -15.21 -14.79 -20.58
CA ILE A 443 -14.34 -13.62 -20.51
C ILE A 443 -13.45 -13.66 -19.27
N LEU A 444 -13.96 -14.10 -18.12
CA LEU A 444 -13.16 -14.24 -16.90
C LEU A 444 -12.07 -15.31 -17.04
N LYS A 445 -12.38 -16.44 -17.69
CA LYS A 445 -11.36 -17.45 -18.04
C LYS A 445 -10.29 -16.88 -19.00
N PHE A 446 -10.72 -16.08 -19.98
CA PHE A 446 -9.80 -15.35 -20.85
C PHE A 446 -8.94 -14.37 -20.08
N TYR A 447 -9.48 -13.63 -19.09
CA TYR A 447 -8.69 -12.76 -18.22
C TYR A 447 -7.66 -13.55 -17.42
N GLY A 448 -8.01 -14.71 -16.88
CA GLY A 448 -7.08 -15.61 -16.20
C GLY A 448 -5.90 -15.99 -17.12
N LEU A 449 -6.20 -16.46 -18.33
CA LEU A 449 -5.17 -16.80 -19.32
C LEU A 449 -4.24 -15.61 -19.65
N VAL A 450 -4.81 -14.44 -19.85
CA VAL A 450 -4.04 -13.21 -20.13
C VAL A 450 -3.16 -12.81 -18.94
N CYS A 451 -3.65 -12.97 -17.69
CA CYS A 451 -2.87 -12.77 -16.48
C CYS A 451 -1.71 -13.76 -16.35
N ASP A 452 -1.95 -15.04 -16.64
CA ASP A 452 -0.91 -16.09 -16.59
C ASP A 452 0.19 -15.81 -17.62
N ILE A 453 -0.17 -15.43 -18.83
CA ILE A 453 0.79 -15.02 -19.88
C ILE A 453 1.58 -13.80 -19.40
N ALA A 454 0.92 -12.82 -18.80
CA ALA A 454 1.59 -11.64 -18.26
C ALA A 454 2.51 -11.98 -17.09
N GLY A 455 2.14 -12.92 -16.23
CA GLY A 455 2.98 -13.41 -15.15
C GLY A 455 4.24 -14.10 -15.65
N THR A 456 4.13 -14.82 -16.78
CA THR A 456 5.26 -15.55 -17.36
C THR A 456 6.21 -14.65 -18.16
N TYR A 457 5.67 -13.70 -18.94
CA TYR A 457 6.45 -12.88 -19.89
C TYR A 457 6.58 -11.40 -19.46
N GLY A 458 5.74 -10.94 -18.53
CA GLY A 458 5.72 -9.57 -18.07
C GLY A 458 6.75 -9.32 -16.98
N LYS A 459 7.87 -8.66 -17.33
CA LYS A 459 8.86 -8.26 -16.34
C LYS A 459 8.38 -7.04 -15.55
N SER A 460 8.38 -7.15 -14.22
CA SER A 460 8.19 -6.03 -13.32
C SER A 460 9.46 -5.19 -13.25
N TYR A 461 9.31 -3.88 -13.41
CA TYR A 461 10.44 -2.96 -13.31
C TYR A 461 10.47 -2.34 -11.91
N VAL A 462 11.37 -2.84 -11.07
CA VAL A 462 11.55 -2.41 -9.69
C VAL A 462 12.38 -1.15 -9.65
N THR A 463 11.82 -0.08 -9.10
CA THR A 463 12.50 1.20 -8.94
C THR A 463 12.82 1.52 -7.48
N GLY A 464 12.12 0.88 -6.54
CA GLY A 464 12.06 1.32 -5.16
C GLY A 464 11.21 2.58 -4.99
N ARG A 465 11.16 3.08 -3.77
CA ARG A 465 10.36 4.27 -3.40
C ARG A 465 11.05 5.55 -3.86
N PRO A 466 10.49 6.31 -4.81
CA PRO A 466 11.06 7.58 -5.22
C PRO A 466 10.96 8.62 -4.10
N GLN A 467 11.89 9.56 -4.09
CA GLN A 467 11.84 10.69 -3.16
C GLN A 467 10.75 11.68 -3.58
N VAL A 468 10.17 12.38 -2.60
CA VAL A 468 9.12 13.38 -2.85
C VAL A 468 9.58 14.45 -3.86
N VAL A 469 10.86 14.86 -3.79
CA VAL A 469 11.44 15.83 -4.75
C VAL A 469 11.36 15.33 -6.19
N GLN A 470 11.65 14.06 -6.45
CA GLN A 470 11.57 13.46 -7.79
C GLN A 470 10.11 13.46 -8.30
N ILE A 471 9.15 13.15 -7.42
CA ILE A 471 7.71 13.19 -7.74
C ILE A 471 7.28 14.62 -8.09
N VAL A 472 7.74 15.62 -7.33
CA VAL A 472 7.44 17.04 -7.59
C VAL A 472 8.02 17.49 -8.92
N ILE A 473 9.29 17.15 -9.22
CA ILE A 473 9.92 17.46 -10.51
C ILE A 473 9.12 16.82 -11.65
N TYR A 474 8.73 15.56 -11.54
CA TYR A 474 7.91 14.88 -12.55
C TYR A 474 6.58 15.60 -12.76
N ALA A 475 5.90 15.97 -11.68
CA ALA A 475 4.63 16.70 -11.75
C ALA A 475 4.79 18.07 -12.43
N ILE A 476 5.86 18.80 -12.13
CA ILE A 476 6.17 20.09 -12.79
C ILE A 476 6.38 19.89 -14.29
N VAL A 477 7.18 18.89 -14.70
CA VAL A 477 7.40 18.57 -16.11
C VAL A 477 6.07 18.24 -16.81
N LEU A 478 5.25 17.38 -16.22
CA LEU A 478 3.96 16.99 -16.79
C LEU A 478 3.01 18.20 -16.92
N CYS A 479 2.90 19.01 -15.86
CA CYS A 479 2.10 20.24 -15.90
C CYS A 479 2.61 21.23 -16.96
N THR A 480 3.92 21.38 -17.11
CA THR A 480 4.53 22.23 -18.16
C THR A 480 4.15 21.72 -19.55
N CYS A 481 4.21 20.41 -19.80
CA CYS A 481 3.80 19.82 -21.06
C CYS A 481 2.31 20.09 -21.36
N ILE A 482 1.42 19.97 -20.36
CA ILE A 482 -0.02 20.25 -20.49
C ILE A 482 -0.24 21.73 -20.82
N VAL A 483 0.44 22.65 -20.13
CA VAL A 483 0.30 24.10 -20.36
C VAL A 483 0.79 24.50 -21.75
N VAL A 484 1.95 23.99 -22.18
CA VAL A 484 2.53 24.28 -23.52
C VAL A 484 1.62 23.80 -24.64
N GLU A 485 0.85 22.73 -24.41
CA GLU A 485 -0.11 22.20 -25.38
C GLU A 485 -1.47 22.90 -25.35
N SER A 486 -1.76 23.72 -24.33
CA SER A 486 -3.03 24.45 -24.23
C SER A 486 -3.17 25.51 -25.35
N ASP A 487 -4.40 25.68 -25.87
CA ASP A 487 -4.71 26.67 -26.92
C ASP A 487 -4.34 28.10 -26.53
N SER A 488 -4.50 28.45 -25.26
CA SER A 488 -4.14 29.76 -24.73
C SER A 488 -2.64 30.04 -24.86
N PHE A 489 -1.78 29.06 -24.52
CA PHE A 489 -0.33 29.24 -24.62
C PHE A 489 0.13 29.28 -26.08
N ARG A 490 -0.45 28.46 -26.95
CA ARG A 490 -0.18 28.44 -28.40
C ARG A 490 -0.55 29.79 -29.06
N TYR A 491 -1.61 30.41 -28.59
CA TYR A 491 -2.02 31.73 -29.08
C TYR A 491 -0.99 32.81 -28.73
N TYR A 492 -0.44 32.82 -27.50
CA TYR A 492 0.50 33.82 -27.05
C TYR A 492 1.89 33.66 -27.63
N MET A 493 2.39 32.41 -27.77
CA MET A 493 3.78 32.14 -28.17
C MET A 493 4.03 32.08 -29.68
N GLY A 494 2.96 32.10 -30.50
CA GLY A 494 3.08 31.99 -31.96
C GLY A 494 3.56 30.63 -32.45
N ARG A 495 3.41 30.32 -33.75
CA ARG A 495 3.70 29.02 -34.38
C ARG A 495 5.20 28.85 -34.75
N HIS A 496 6.13 29.15 -33.87
CA HIS A 496 7.57 29.14 -34.25
C HIS A 496 8.26 27.78 -34.22
N MET A 497 7.70 26.77 -33.50
CA MET A 497 8.30 25.44 -33.44
C MET A 497 7.48 24.41 -34.22
N LYS A 498 8.11 23.62 -35.10
CA LYS A 498 7.40 22.56 -35.83
C LYS A 498 6.79 21.57 -34.84
N ALA A 499 5.53 21.21 -35.02
CA ALA A 499 4.74 20.42 -34.05
C ALA A 499 5.45 19.09 -33.66
N TYR A 500 6.10 18.42 -34.62
CA TYR A 500 6.79 17.16 -34.34
C TYR A 500 8.02 17.35 -33.42
N ILE A 501 8.79 18.47 -33.53
CA ILE A 501 9.95 18.73 -32.66
C ILE A 501 9.46 18.96 -31.24
N LYS A 502 8.39 19.75 -31.06
CA LYS A 502 7.75 20.00 -29.78
C LYS A 502 7.33 18.67 -29.10
N ASN A 503 6.62 17.81 -29.83
CA ASN A 503 6.15 16.53 -29.30
C ASN A 503 7.32 15.62 -28.90
N ILE A 504 8.38 15.56 -29.68
CA ILE A 504 9.60 14.81 -29.33
C ILE A 504 10.22 15.35 -28.06
N VAL A 505 10.37 16.67 -27.92
CA VAL A 505 10.92 17.30 -26.71
C VAL A 505 10.07 16.99 -25.48
N MET A 506 8.74 17.07 -25.59
CA MET A 506 7.85 16.72 -24.48
C MET A 506 7.97 15.26 -24.08
N ILE A 507 7.99 14.33 -25.05
CA ILE A 507 8.19 12.90 -24.76
C ILE A 507 9.53 12.67 -24.08
N VAL A 508 10.62 13.28 -24.58
CA VAL A 508 11.95 13.15 -23.97
C VAL A 508 11.96 13.67 -22.54
N LEU A 509 11.32 14.82 -22.27
CA LEU A 509 11.23 15.39 -20.92
C LEU A 509 10.45 14.47 -19.96
N ILE A 510 9.30 13.96 -20.37
CA ILE A 510 8.49 13.07 -19.56
C ILE A 510 9.23 11.75 -19.29
N VAL A 511 9.85 11.16 -20.31
CA VAL A 511 10.63 9.93 -20.17
C VAL A 511 11.84 10.13 -19.26
N THR A 512 12.59 11.24 -19.43
CA THR A 512 13.73 11.54 -18.57
C THR A 512 13.30 11.75 -17.12
N ALA A 513 12.20 12.47 -16.88
CA ALA A 513 11.66 12.66 -15.54
C ALA A 513 11.16 11.34 -14.93
N ALA A 514 10.55 10.46 -15.73
CA ALA A 514 10.12 9.12 -15.30
C ALA A 514 11.30 8.22 -14.93
N LEU A 515 12.36 8.21 -15.74
CA LEU A 515 13.57 7.43 -15.48
C LEU A 515 14.31 7.88 -14.22
N ASN A 516 14.16 9.16 -13.83
CA ASN A 516 14.72 9.67 -12.58
C ASN A 516 13.89 9.29 -11.32
N MET A 517 12.69 8.72 -11.46
CA MET A 517 11.87 8.27 -10.33
C MET A 517 12.31 6.88 -9.85
N HIS A 518 13.35 6.81 -9.09
CA HIS A 518 13.85 5.58 -8.46
C HIS A 518 14.39 5.87 -7.06
N TYR A 519 14.52 4.82 -6.26
CA TYR A 519 15.18 4.92 -4.97
C TYR A 519 16.65 5.33 -5.18
N ILE A 520 17.10 6.35 -4.45
CA ILE A 520 18.50 6.77 -4.44
C ILE A 520 19.15 6.13 -3.21
N PRO A 521 20.02 5.12 -3.41
CA PRO A 521 20.69 4.48 -2.30
C PRO A 521 21.66 5.46 -1.63
N TYR A 522 21.88 5.26 -0.34
CA TYR A 522 22.88 6.03 0.40
C TYR A 522 24.28 5.70 -0.12
N ASN A 523 25.09 6.74 -0.30
CA ASN A 523 26.48 6.57 -0.71
C ASN A 523 27.36 6.37 0.53
N GLY A 524 27.52 5.12 0.97
CA GLY A 524 28.21 4.72 2.19
C GLY A 524 27.64 3.39 2.69
N LEU A 525 28.05 2.97 3.89
CA LEU A 525 27.49 1.79 4.54
C LEU A 525 26.09 2.12 5.09
N TYR A 526 25.11 1.36 4.65
CA TYR A 526 23.71 1.46 5.10
C TYR A 526 23.28 0.20 5.82
N ILE A 527 22.81 0.34 7.06
CA ILE A 527 22.30 -0.77 7.87
C ILE A 527 20.87 -0.42 8.31
N SER A 528 19.95 -1.37 8.23
CA SER A 528 18.59 -1.24 8.72
C SER A 528 18.20 -2.49 9.49
N MET A 529 18.08 -2.37 10.82
CA MET A 529 17.44 -3.38 11.65
C MET A 529 15.93 -3.19 11.53
N LEU A 530 15.27 -4.14 10.86
CA LEU A 530 13.84 -4.09 10.60
C LEU A 530 13.05 -4.50 11.85
N ASP A 531 11.91 -3.85 12.06
CA ASP A 531 10.91 -4.28 13.04
C ASP A 531 10.12 -5.45 12.46
N VAL A 532 10.50 -6.64 12.85
CA VAL A 532 9.83 -7.89 12.51
C VAL A 532 8.92 -8.41 13.63
N GLY A 533 8.72 -7.62 14.71
CA GLY A 533 8.12 -8.08 15.95
C GLY A 533 9.15 -8.84 16.78
N GLN A 534 8.76 -9.94 17.42
CA GLN A 534 9.68 -10.78 18.16
C GLN A 534 10.47 -11.67 17.20
N GLY A 535 11.73 -11.31 16.95
CA GLY A 535 12.63 -11.94 16.01
C GLY A 535 13.71 -10.98 15.51
N ASP A 536 14.54 -11.44 14.57
CA ASP A 536 15.65 -10.67 14.02
C ASP A 536 15.55 -10.52 12.50
N CYS A 537 15.88 -9.33 12.00
CA CYS A 537 16.12 -9.09 10.59
C CYS A 537 16.97 -7.81 10.41
N ILE A 538 18.18 -7.94 9.90
CA ILE A 538 19.07 -6.81 9.67
C ILE A 538 19.50 -6.81 8.20
N TYR A 539 19.09 -5.78 7.48
CA TYR A 539 19.54 -5.52 6.12
C TYR A 539 20.78 -4.63 6.13
N VAL A 540 21.78 -5.01 5.36
CA VAL A 540 23.02 -4.25 5.19
C VAL A 540 23.29 -4.07 3.70
N ARG A 541 23.64 -2.84 3.31
CA ARG A 541 24.18 -2.54 1.99
C ARG A 541 25.56 -1.93 2.18
N ASP A 542 26.56 -2.58 1.60
CA ASP A 542 27.93 -2.08 1.66
C ASP A 542 28.18 -0.93 0.68
N VAL A 543 29.37 -0.36 0.73
CA VAL A 543 29.83 0.74 -0.12
C VAL A 543 29.95 0.36 -1.60
N ASN A 544 30.05 -0.92 -1.91
CA ASN A 544 30.12 -1.45 -3.27
C ASN A 544 28.74 -1.81 -3.82
N GLY A 545 27.67 -1.65 -3.01
CA GLY A 545 26.29 -1.94 -3.37
C GLY A 545 25.91 -3.40 -3.21
N VAL A 546 26.71 -4.22 -2.54
CA VAL A 546 26.36 -5.61 -2.20
C VAL A 546 25.35 -5.62 -1.05
N ASN A 547 24.34 -6.46 -1.16
CA ASN A 547 23.22 -6.54 -0.24
C ASN A 547 23.31 -7.81 0.62
N TYR A 548 23.27 -7.62 1.93
CA TYR A 548 23.30 -8.68 2.93
C TYR A 548 22.01 -8.64 3.75
N LEU A 549 21.49 -9.79 4.12
CA LEU A 549 20.40 -9.95 5.08
C LEU A 549 20.85 -10.89 6.19
N PHE A 550 20.88 -10.40 7.40
CA PHE A 550 21.19 -11.21 8.59
C PHE A 550 19.88 -11.57 9.26
N ASP A 551 19.57 -12.85 9.30
CA ASP A 551 18.31 -13.41 9.76
C ASP A 551 17.07 -12.82 9.06
N GLY A 552 15.90 -13.33 9.38
CA GLY A 552 14.64 -12.84 8.84
C GLY A 552 13.48 -13.67 9.34
N GLY A 553 13.13 -13.52 10.60
CA GLY A 553 12.06 -14.30 11.20
C GLY A 553 11.23 -13.54 12.23
N SER A 554 10.15 -14.16 12.71
CA SER A 554 9.28 -13.61 13.76
C SER A 554 8.41 -14.70 14.37
N THR A 555 8.22 -14.66 15.70
CA THR A 555 7.22 -15.48 16.39
C THR A 555 5.86 -14.78 16.54
N ASP A 556 5.79 -13.45 16.39
CA ASP A 556 4.58 -12.65 16.61
C ASP A 556 3.83 -12.38 15.30
N ILE A 557 4.55 -12.26 14.18
CA ILE A 557 4.00 -11.80 12.91
C ILE A 557 3.96 -12.96 11.92
N LYS A 558 2.75 -13.37 11.54
CA LYS A 558 2.55 -14.37 10.49
C LYS A 558 2.94 -13.80 9.12
N ASN A 559 3.59 -14.62 8.31
CA ASN A 559 4.07 -14.26 6.98
C ASN A 559 4.94 -12.99 7.01
N VAL A 560 5.89 -12.95 7.92
CA VAL A 560 6.77 -11.80 8.17
C VAL A 560 7.63 -11.47 6.96
N GLY A 561 8.10 -12.47 6.21
CA GLY A 561 8.82 -12.31 4.95
C GLY A 561 7.99 -11.54 3.94
N LYS A 562 6.75 -11.97 3.72
CA LYS A 562 5.82 -11.40 2.73
C LYS A 562 5.31 -10.01 3.12
N TYR A 563 5.04 -9.74 4.39
CA TYR A 563 4.36 -8.51 4.81
C TYR A 563 5.25 -7.45 5.46
N ARG A 564 6.45 -7.83 5.93
CA ARG A 564 7.39 -6.89 6.58
C ARG A 564 8.71 -6.79 5.83
N ILE A 565 9.41 -7.90 5.60
CA ILE A 565 10.77 -7.90 5.05
C ILE A 565 10.76 -7.55 3.55
N TYR A 566 10.02 -8.30 2.74
CA TYR A 566 9.98 -8.09 1.28
C TYR A 566 9.53 -6.67 0.88
N PRO A 567 8.45 -6.10 1.46
CA PRO A 567 8.06 -4.72 1.13
C PRO A 567 9.13 -3.68 1.52
N ALA A 568 9.83 -3.89 2.64
CA ALA A 568 10.91 -3.00 3.05
C ALA A 568 12.09 -3.05 2.07
N LEU A 569 12.51 -4.24 1.66
CA LEU A 569 13.55 -4.42 0.65
C LEU A 569 13.16 -3.80 -0.70
N ARG A 570 11.91 -4.02 -1.13
CA ARG A 570 11.39 -3.44 -2.38
C ARG A 570 11.33 -1.92 -2.34
N ALA A 571 10.94 -1.31 -1.23
CA ALA A 571 10.95 0.13 -1.06
C ALA A 571 12.36 0.73 -1.16
N MET A 572 13.36 -0.02 -0.71
CA MET A 572 14.78 0.33 -0.85
C MET A 572 15.38 -0.06 -2.22
N GLY A 573 14.55 -0.48 -3.18
CA GLY A 573 14.97 -0.81 -4.55
C GLY A 573 15.79 -2.09 -4.67
N VAL A 574 15.76 -2.97 -3.67
CA VAL A 574 16.51 -4.22 -3.66
C VAL A 574 15.88 -5.21 -4.64
N LYS A 575 16.67 -5.63 -5.62
CA LYS A 575 16.29 -6.65 -6.63
C LYS A 575 16.98 -7.97 -6.35
N ARG A 576 18.13 -7.92 -5.68
CA ARG A 576 18.96 -9.06 -5.35
C ARG A 576 19.48 -8.91 -3.94
N ILE A 577 19.38 -9.97 -3.16
CA ILE A 577 20.14 -10.15 -1.92
C ILE A 577 21.32 -11.05 -2.28
N ASP A 578 22.53 -10.52 -2.14
CA ASP A 578 23.72 -11.27 -2.52
C ASP A 578 24.02 -12.36 -1.51
N TYR A 579 23.82 -12.06 -0.21
CA TYR A 579 24.04 -12.99 0.88
C TYR A 579 22.91 -12.92 1.90
N ILE A 580 22.29 -14.05 2.22
CA ILE A 580 21.46 -14.22 3.41
C ILE A 580 22.31 -15.00 4.43
N ILE A 581 22.47 -14.45 5.62
CA ILE A 581 23.28 -15.03 6.69
C ILE A 581 22.33 -15.44 7.80
N ILE A 582 22.30 -16.73 8.11
CA ILE A 582 21.45 -17.31 9.14
C ILE A 582 22.32 -17.52 10.38
N SER A 583 21.91 -16.93 11.51
CA SER A 583 22.60 -17.12 12.77
C SER A 583 22.35 -18.52 13.34
N HIS A 584 21.10 -18.93 13.41
CA HIS A 584 20.64 -20.26 13.84
C HIS A 584 19.23 -20.53 13.26
N THR A 585 18.66 -21.70 13.56
CA THR A 585 17.48 -22.18 12.84
C THR A 585 16.17 -22.13 13.62
N ASP A 586 16.07 -21.26 14.63
CA ASP A 586 14.81 -21.01 15.30
C ASP A 586 13.85 -20.18 14.43
N ALA A 587 12.56 -20.35 14.65
CA ALA A 587 11.53 -19.79 13.78
C ALA A 587 11.59 -18.25 13.67
N ASP A 588 11.96 -17.56 14.73
CA ASP A 588 12.09 -16.09 14.77
C ASP A 588 13.35 -15.56 14.06
N HIS A 589 14.14 -16.45 13.45
CA HIS A 589 15.28 -16.10 12.61
C HIS A 589 15.11 -16.57 11.17
N ILE A 590 14.34 -17.65 10.90
CA ILE A 590 14.30 -18.26 9.56
C ILE A 590 12.94 -18.30 8.86
N ASN A 591 11.79 -18.15 9.56
CA ASN A 591 10.50 -18.36 8.93
C ASN A 591 10.22 -17.35 7.79
N GLY A 592 10.63 -16.10 7.94
CA GLY A 592 10.54 -15.10 6.87
C GLY A 592 11.53 -15.36 5.73
N ILE A 593 12.71 -15.97 6.01
CA ILE A 593 13.66 -16.36 4.96
C ILE A 593 13.06 -17.47 4.10
N LYS A 594 12.37 -18.48 4.69
CA LYS A 594 11.64 -19.51 3.95
C LYS A 594 10.63 -18.87 2.98
N GLU A 595 9.87 -17.91 3.48
CA GLU A 595 8.92 -17.16 2.64
C GLU A 595 9.62 -16.36 1.51
N LEU A 596 10.78 -15.75 1.78
CA LEU A 596 11.56 -15.03 0.75
C LEU A 596 12.10 -16.00 -0.31
N ILE A 597 12.48 -17.22 0.05
CA ILE A 597 12.89 -18.28 -0.88
C ILE A 597 11.72 -18.61 -1.83
N ASP A 598 10.51 -18.80 -1.30
CA ASP A 598 9.30 -19.07 -2.11
C ASP A 598 8.94 -17.91 -3.04
N MET A 599 9.34 -16.67 -2.69
CA MET A 599 9.10 -15.48 -3.48
C MET A 599 10.18 -15.20 -4.53
N CYS A 600 11.24 -16.02 -4.61
CA CYS A 600 12.29 -15.87 -5.61
C CYS A 600 11.73 -15.96 -7.04
N ASN A 601 12.11 -15.01 -7.88
CA ASN A 601 11.74 -14.93 -9.28
C ASN A 601 12.74 -14.05 -10.06
N ASP A 602 12.51 -13.82 -11.35
CA ASP A 602 13.38 -12.97 -12.20
C ASP A 602 13.60 -11.54 -11.66
N THR A 603 12.73 -11.06 -10.78
CA THR A 603 12.79 -9.68 -10.23
C THR A 603 13.28 -9.61 -8.79
N PHE A 604 13.35 -10.73 -8.09
CA PHE A 604 13.87 -10.86 -6.74
C PHE A 604 14.72 -12.12 -6.62
N VAL A 605 16.03 -11.96 -6.48
CA VAL A 605 17.01 -13.05 -6.53
C VAL A 605 17.76 -13.13 -5.22
N ILE A 606 17.96 -14.33 -4.72
CA ILE A 606 18.87 -14.65 -3.61
C ILE A 606 20.13 -15.28 -4.22
N GLY A 607 21.31 -14.72 -3.93
CA GLY A 607 22.58 -15.18 -4.47
C GLY A 607 23.13 -16.39 -3.73
N GLU A 608 23.32 -16.26 -2.42
CA GLU A 608 23.88 -17.28 -1.57
C GLU A 608 23.27 -17.22 -0.17
N ILE A 609 23.03 -18.38 0.44
CA ILE A 609 22.65 -18.49 1.84
C ILE A 609 23.82 -19.06 2.61
N VAL A 610 24.15 -18.43 3.73
CA VAL A 610 25.28 -18.77 4.60
C VAL A 610 24.72 -19.28 5.91
N MET A 611 25.12 -20.48 6.32
CA MET A 611 24.73 -21.11 7.59
C MET A 611 25.95 -21.34 8.48
N PRO A 612 25.79 -21.46 9.81
CA PRO A 612 26.88 -21.80 10.70
C PRO A 612 27.42 -23.21 10.40
N ASP A 613 28.73 -23.37 10.39
CA ASP A 613 29.38 -24.70 10.32
C ASP A 613 29.48 -25.29 11.71
N ILE A 614 28.58 -26.19 12.02
CA ILE A 614 28.47 -26.85 13.34
C ILE A 614 28.74 -28.33 13.25
N LYS A 615 29.26 -28.92 14.35
CA LYS A 615 29.39 -30.39 14.49
C LYS A 615 27.99 -31.02 14.61
N ASN A 616 27.86 -32.24 14.11
CA ASN A 616 26.68 -33.09 14.27
C ASN A 616 25.39 -32.40 13.78
N LYS A 617 25.49 -31.56 12.73
CA LYS A 617 24.37 -30.82 12.16
C LYS A 617 23.20 -31.71 11.71
N GLU A 618 23.50 -32.97 11.38
CA GLU A 618 22.50 -33.97 10.98
C GLU A 618 21.53 -34.31 12.13
N ASN A 619 21.93 -34.08 13.38
CA ASN A 619 21.08 -34.30 14.54
C ASN A 619 20.12 -33.14 14.85
N VAL A 620 20.26 -31.99 14.18
CA VAL A 620 19.42 -30.81 14.39
C VAL A 620 18.36 -30.78 13.29
N ALA A 621 17.14 -31.20 13.61
CA ALA A 621 16.07 -31.35 12.63
C ALA A 621 15.75 -30.01 11.88
N SER A 622 15.66 -28.88 12.57
CA SER A 622 15.39 -27.57 11.97
C SER A 622 16.52 -27.11 11.03
N TYR A 623 17.78 -27.49 11.37
CA TYR A 623 18.94 -27.19 10.53
C TYR A 623 18.84 -27.94 9.19
N MET A 624 18.59 -29.26 9.25
CA MET A 624 18.46 -30.08 8.05
C MET A 624 17.24 -29.73 7.22
N GLU A 625 16.13 -29.36 7.84
CA GLU A 625 14.95 -28.82 7.12
C GLU A 625 15.30 -27.57 6.33
N MET A 626 16.06 -26.63 6.92
CA MET A 626 16.49 -25.41 6.23
C MET A 626 17.46 -25.71 5.10
N VAL A 627 18.44 -26.63 5.30
CA VAL A 627 19.34 -27.10 4.23
C VAL A 627 18.53 -27.64 3.05
N ASN A 628 17.59 -28.54 3.30
CA ASN A 628 16.75 -29.12 2.26
C ASN A 628 15.90 -28.07 1.53
N THR A 629 15.39 -27.07 2.25
CA THR A 629 14.63 -25.98 1.66
C THR A 629 15.50 -25.16 0.68
N ILE A 630 16.74 -24.85 1.06
CA ILE A 630 17.69 -24.09 0.23
C ILE A 630 18.10 -24.90 -1.01
N GLU A 631 18.43 -26.18 -0.82
CA GLU A 631 18.85 -27.07 -1.91
C GLU A 631 17.71 -27.30 -2.92
N ASN A 632 16.49 -27.53 -2.45
CA ASN A 632 15.30 -27.67 -3.32
C ASN A 632 15.01 -26.40 -4.13
N ALA A 633 15.33 -25.24 -3.59
CA ALA A 633 15.21 -23.97 -4.32
C ALA A 633 16.37 -23.71 -5.29
N GLY A 634 17.42 -24.55 -5.29
CA GLY A 634 18.59 -24.39 -6.16
C GLY A 634 19.44 -23.16 -5.82
N ILE A 635 19.36 -22.67 -4.58
CA ILE A 635 20.13 -21.53 -4.09
C ILE A 635 21.48 -22.03 -3.56
N ARG A 636 22.54 -21.27 -3.83
CA ARG A 636 23.89 -21.63 -3.34
C ARG A 636 23.91 -21.58 -1.82
N LEU A 637 24.43 -22.65 -1.19
CA LEU A 637 24.60 -22.79 0.24
C LEU A 637 26.09 -22.84 0.58
N SER A 638 26.51 -22.12 1.61
CA SER A 638 27.84 -22.21 2.19
C SER A 638 27.79 -22.19 3.71
N TYR A 639 28.89 -22.67 4.33
CA TYR A 639 28.99 -22.75 5.77
C TYR A 639 30.16 -21.88 6.25
N LYS A 640 30.00 -21.23 7.40
CA LYS A 640 31.02 -20.39 8.02
C LYS A 640 31.19 -20.71 9.51
N LYS A 641 32.44 -20.63 9.99
CA LYS A 641 32.85 -20.75 11.39
C LYS A 641 33.72 -19.60 11.81
N ALA A 642 34.05 -19.52 13.08
CA ALA A 642 34.94 -18.50 13.65
C ALA A 642 36.25 -18.37 12.85
N GLY A 643 36.60 -17.15 12.49
CA GLY A 643 37.75 -16.81 11.67
C GLY A 643 37.47 -16.70 10.18
N ASP A 644 36.36 -17.25 9.67
CA ASP A 644 36.03 -17.17 8.27
C ASP A 644 35.59 -15.75 7.90
N ARG A 645 36.02 -15.29 6.75
CA ARG A 645 35.58 -14.03 6.17
C ARG A 645 34.59 -14.30 5.05
N LEU A 646 33.44 -13.64 5.09
CA LEU A 646 32.48 -13.69 4.01
C LEU A 646 32.91 -12.73 2.90
N VAL A 647 33.39 -11.53 3.30
CA VAL A 647 33.90 -10.52 2.39
C VAL A 647 35.17 -9.92 2.98
N ASN A 648 36.18 -9.76 2.13
CA ASN A 648 37.45 -9.12 2.45
C ASN A 648 37.86 -8.23 1.28
N GLY A 649 37.33 -7.03 1.23
CA GLY A 649 37.59 -6.11 0.13
C GLY A 649 37.72 -4.66 0.63
N GLY A 650 38.93 -4.08 0.49
CA GLY A 650 39.15 -2.69 0.85
C GLY A 650 38.86 -2.39 2.33
N ASP A 651 38.10 -1.30 2.55
CA ASP A 651 37.75 -0.85 3.89
C ASP A 651 36.55 -1.58 4.54
N PHE A 652 35.88 -2.48 3.78
CA PHE A 652 34.70 -3.24 4.26
C PHE A 652 35.01 -4.71 4.45
N SER A 653 34.61 -5.27 5.59
CA SER A 653 34.74 -6.71 5.86
C SER A 653 33.60 -7.25 6.73
N VAL A 654 33.22 -8.50 6.48
CA VAL A 654 32.29 -9.29 7.29
C VAL A 654 33.02 -10.54 7.74
N THR A 655 33.19 -10.69 9.04
CA THR A 655 33.93 -11.82 9.65
C THR A 655 33.02 -12.58 10.61
N CYS A 656 33.02 -13.90 10.49
CA CYS A 656 32.38 -14.81 11.46
C CYS A 656 33.23 -14.89 12.72
N MET A 657 32.64 -14.59 13.87
CA MET A 657 33.32 -14.58 15.17
C MET A 657 33.01 -15.85 15.99
N HIS A 658 31.87 -16.48 15.70
CA HIS A 658 31.34 -17.69 16.32
C HIS A 658 30.43 -18.41 15.31
N PRO A 659 30.25 -19.74 15.25
CA PRO A 659 30.70 -20.75 16.23
C PRO A 659 32.17 -21.14 16.09
N CYS A 660 32.79 -21.55 17.23
CA CYS A 660 34.11 -22.11 17.23
C CYS A 660 34.07 -23.55 16.72
N ALA A 661 35.07 -23.97 15.92
CA ALA A 661 35.03 -25.24 15.18
C ALA A 661 34.95 -26.51 16.06
N ASP A 662 35.43 -26.44 17.29
CA ASP A 662 35.61 -27.60 18.17
C ASP A 662 34.66 -27.63 19.37
N TYR A 663 33.66 -26.74 19.40
CA TYR A 663 32.73 -26.61 20.51
C TYR A 663 31.55 -27.57 20.38
N ASP A 664 31.22 -28.29 21.47
CA ASP A 664 29.99 -29.10 21.53
C ASP A 664 28.84 -28.25 22.09
N TYR A 665 27.82 -28.08 21.28
CA TYR A 665 26.66 -27.26 21.59
C TYR A 665 25.55 -28.07 22.22
N GLU A 666 25.04 -27.62 23.35
CA GLU A 666 23.93 -28.25 24.07
C GLU A 666 22.57 -27.70 23.61
N ASP A 667 22.53 -26.45 23.12
CA ASP A 667 21.32 -25.72 22.70
C ASP A 667 21.52 -25.09 21.30
N ILE A 668 20.42 -24.92 20.58
CA ILE A 668 20.39 -24.26 19.26
C ILE A 668 20.94 -22.84 19.34
N ASN A 669 20.65 -22.13 20.44
CA ASN A 669 21.13 -20.77 20.65
C ASN A 669 22.65 -20.72 20.87
N ASP A 670 23.27 -21.76 21.45
CA ASP A 670 24.69 -21.79 21.71
C ASP A 670 25.55 -21.80 20.43
N PHE A 671 25.02 -22.25 19.28
CA PHE A 671 25.73 -22.24 18.01
C PHE A 671 25.37 -21.05 17.12
N SER A 672 24.60 -20.05 17.64
CA SER A 672 24.26 -18.84 16.88
C SER A 672 25.50 -18.23 16.27
N ALA A 673 25.49 -18.06 14.95
CA ALA A 673 26.60 -17.43 14.25
C ALA A 673 26.67 -15.93 14.58
N VAL A 674 27.79 -15.51 15.14
CA VAL A 674 28.09 -14.12 15.44
C VAL A 674 28.93 -13.53 14.34
N TYR A 675 28.50 -12.39 13.79
CA TYR A 675 29.23 -11.71 12.74
C TYR A 675 29.65 -10.30 13.15
N ARG A 676 30.84 -9.92 12.74
CA ARG A 676 31.35 -8.57 12.88
C ARG A 676 31.50 -7.92 11.53
N ILE A 677 30.81 -6.78 11.34
CA ILE A 677 30.99 -5.88 10.21
C ILE A 677 32.03 -4.82 10.61
N ARG A 678 32.95 -4.49 9.69
CA ARG A 678 33.87 -3.36 9.83
C ARG A 678 33.85 -2.53 8.55
N TYR A 679 33.85 -1.20 8.72
CA TYR A 679 34.00 -0.23 7.66
C TYR A 679 34.78 0.98 8.16
N GLY A 680 36.04 1.11 7.72
CA GLY A 680 36.97 2.11 8.27
C GLY A 680 37.09 1.99 9.78
N GLY A 681 36.76 3.06 10.51
CA GLY A 681 36.72 3.08 11.98
C GLY A 681 35.45 2.53 12.62
N PHE A 682 34.41 2.29 11.84
CA PHE A 682 33.15 1.73 12.31
C PHE A 682 33.20 0.22 12.46
N SER A 683 32.57 -0.30 13.50
CA SER A 683 32.32 -1.75 13.66
C SER A 683 30.99 -2.03 14.29
N MET A 684 30.32 -3.07 13.84
CA MET A 684 29.07 -3.56 14.42
C MET A 684 29.16 -5.08 14.61
N MET A 685 28.73 -5.54 15.77
CA MET A 685 28.64 -6.97 16.11
C MET A 685 27.16 -7.39 16.17
N MET A 686 26.84 -8.48 15.49
CA MET A 686 25.52 -9.08 15.43
C MET A 686 25.57 -10.43 16.12
N MET A 687 24.87 -10.55 17.25
CA MET A 687 25.00 -11.68 18.17
C MET A 687 24.07 -12.85 17.82
N GLY A 688 23.06 -12.68 16.95
CA GLY A 688 21.96 -13.65 16.88
C GLY A 688 21.37 -13.84 18.29
N ASP A 689 21.19 -15.08 18.70
CA ASP A 689 20.73 -15.45 20.05
C ASP A 689 21.84 -16.03 20.94
N ALA A 690 23.09 -15.77 20.55
CA ALA A 690 24.25 -16.18 21.31
C ALA A 690 24.15 -15.76 22.81
N GLY A 691 24.29 -16.76 23.68
CA GLY A 691 24.26 -16.61 25.13
C GLY A 691 25.63 -16.47 25.75
N LYS A 692 25.67 -16.51 27.11
CA LYS A 692 26.88 -16.28 27.89
C LYS A 692 28.04 -17.25 27.56
N LYS A 693 27.75 -18.51 27.20
CA LYS A 693 28.77 -19.48 26.79
C LYS A 693 29.51 -19.06 25.51
N ALA A 694 28.76 -18.60 24.50
CA ALA A 694 29.32 -18.10 23.25
C ALA A 694 30.14 -16.82 23.47
N GLU A 695 29.69 -15.95 24.37
CA GLU A 695 30.41 -14.71 24.76
C GLU A 695 31.77 -15.05 25.36
N GLN A 696 31.81 -15.99 26.32
CA GLN A 696 33.04 -16.43 26.95
C GLN A 696 34.03 -17.09 25.94
N CYS A 697 33.49 -17.91 25.01
CA CYS A 697 34.30 -18.50 23.95
C CYS A 697 34.93 -17.38 23.07
N MET A 698 34.14 -16.40 22.64
CA MET A 698 34.66 -15.30 21.85
C MET A 698 35.69 -14.43 22.60
N MET A 699 35.49 -14.18 23.89
CA MET A 699 36.46 -13.40 24.68
C MET A 699 37.80 -14.14 24.78
N SER A 700 37.80 -15.48 24.90
CA SER A 700 39.01 -16.27 24.96
C SER A 700 39.74 -16.35 23.61
N ASP A 701 39.02 -16.54 22.52
CA ASP A 701 39.60 -16.79 21.19
C ASP A 701 40.11 -15.51 20.51
N TRP A 702 39.42 -14.39 20.74
CA TRP A 702 39.69 -13.12 20.05
C TRP A 702 40.45 -12.10 20.91
N ASN A 703 41.10 -12.50 21.95
CA ASN A 703 41.88 -11.74 22.95
C ASN A 703 42.20 -10.29 22.55
N GLY A 704 41.51 -9.29 23.13
CA GLY A 704 41.71 -7.87 22.92
C GLY A 704 41.25 -7.28 21.56
N LYS A 705 40.57 -8.07 20.70
CA LYS A 705 40.19 -7.65 19.33
C LYS A 705 38.69 -7.45 19.12
N LEU A 706 37.87 -7.46 20.17
CA LEU A 706 36.40 -7.44 20.04
C LEU A 706 35.77 -6.06 20.18
N ASN A 707 36.52 -4.96 20.46
CA ASN A 707 35.90 -3.63 20.56
C ASN A 707 35.01 -3.34 19.37
N THR A 708 33.80 -2.88 19.66
CA THR A 708 32.80 -2.62 18.61
C THR A 708 32.04 -1.31 18.85
N SER A 709 31.74 -0.56 17.80
CA SER A 709 30.99 0.69 17.92
C SER A 709 29.53 0.47 18.26
N ILE A 710 28.93 -0.58 17.67
CA ILE A 710 27.52 -0.93 17.85
C ILE A 710 27.39 -2.42 18.11
N LEU A 711 26.60 -2.77 19.12
CA LEU A 711 26.18 -4.14 19.37
C LEU A 711 24.72 -4.34 19.03
N LYS A 712 24.36 -5.36 18.23
CA LYS A 712 23.03 -5.93 18.28
C LYS A 712 23.00 -6.93 19.44
N ALA A 713 22.16 -6.63 20.43
CA ALA A 713 22.04 -7.44 21.65
C ALA A 713 21.70 -8.91 21.32
N GLY A 714 22.32 -9.85 22.04
CA GLY A 714 21.98 -11.26 21.90
C GLY A 714 20.56 -11.55 22.39
N HIS A 715 19.90 -12.51 21.79
CA HIS A 715 18.63 -13.11 22.19
C HIS A 715 17.57 -12.04 22.57
N HIS A 716 17.39 -11.07 21.67
CA HIS A 716 16.40 -9.98 21.75
C HIS A 716 16.44 -9.15 23.06
N GLY A 717 17.61 -9.08 23.72
CA GLY A 717 17.76 -8.41 25.02
C GLY A 717 17.36 -9.29 26.21
N SER A 718 17.56 -10.60 26.09
CA SER A 718 17.41 -11.55 27.20
C SER A 718 18.40 -11.24 28.32
N LYS A 719 18.01 -11.50 29.59
CA LYS A 719 18.91 -11.41 30.74
C LYS A 719 20.03 -12.44 30.72
N TYR A 720 19.88 -13.50 29.91
CA TYR A 720 20.86 -14.60 29.78
C TYR A 720 21.92 -14.36 28.70
N SER A 721 21.84 -13.25 27.99
CA SER A 721 22.78 -12.83 26.97
C SER A 721 23.29 -11.42 27.25
N SER A 722 24.31 -10.98 26.51
CA SER A 722 24.95 -9.67 26.66
C SER A 722 25.33 -9.42 28.12
N SER A 723 26.17 -10.33 28.66
CA SER A 723 26.62 -10.28 30.05
C SER A 723 27.39 -8.99 30.33
N GLU A 724 27.42 -8.56 31.62
CA GLU A 724 28.13 -7.36 32.04
C GLU A 724 29.61 -7.44 31.62
N GLU A 725 30.26 -8.57 31.91
CA GLU A 725 31.63 -8.84 31.54
C GLU A 725 31.90 -8.70 30.03
N PHE A 726 30.98 -9.23 29.20
CA PHE A 726 31.10 -9.12 27.76
C PHE A 726 30.87 -7.69 27.26
N LEU A 727 29.86 -6.98 27.81
CA LEU A 727 29.58 -5.58 27.44
C LEU A 727 30.74 -4.64 27.81
N GLU A 728 31.35 -4.82 28.97
CA GLU A 728 32.56 -4.08 29.37
C GLU A 728 33.73 -4.38 28.42
N TYR A 729 33.90 -5.65 28.04
CA TYR A 729 34.98 -6.08 27.17
C TYR A 729 34.88 -5.51 25.76
N ILE A 730 33.69 -5.44 25.17
CA ILE A 730 33.48 -4.91 23.80
C ILE A 730 33.22 -3.41 23.75
N SER A 731 32.82 -2.78 24.88
CA SER A 731 32.56 -1.34 25.09
C SER A 731 31.79 -0.67 23.93
N PRO A 732 30.57 -1.08 23.60
CA PRO A 732 29.80 -0.49 22.51
C PRO A 732 29.29 0.90 22.91
N ALA A 733 29.33 1.86 21.96
CA ALA A 733 28.72 3.17 22.14
C ALA A 733 27.18 3.13 22.04
N ALA A 734 26.65 2.15 21.30
CA ALA A 734 25.21 1.93 21.17
C ALA A 734 24.85 0.43 21.09
N VAL A 735 23.69 0.11 21.66
CA VAL A 735 23.13 -1.24 21.66
C VAL A 735 21.78 -1.22 20.93
N LEU A 736 21.64 -2.10 19.92
CA LEU A 736 20.39 -2.30 19.19
C LEU A 736 19.66 -3.51 19.77
N ILE A 737 18.38 -3.36 20.00
CA ILE A 737 17.52 -4.42 20.52
C ILE A 737 16.35 -4.64 19.56
N SER A 738 16.26 -5.83 18.99
CA SER A 738 15.15 -6.27 18.14
C SER A 738 14.18 -7.08 18.99
N CYS A 739 12.99 -6.55 19.23
CA CYS A 739 11.95 -7.23 20.02
C CYS A 739 10.56 -6.74 19.64
N GLY A 740 9.52 -7.53 19.92
CA GLY A 740 8.13 -7.21 19.67
C GLY A 740 7.50 -6.33 20.74
N ILE A 741 6.47 -5.55 20.34
CA ILE A 741 5.64 -4.80 21.29
C ILE A 741 4.83 -5.78 22.13
N ASP A 742 4.81 -5.60 23.45
CA ASP A 742 4.06 -6.45 24.40
C ASP A 742 4.34 -7.96 24.21
N ASN A 743 5.59 -8.31 23.82
CA ASN A 743 5.95 -9.70 23.52
C ASN A 743 5.83 -10.61 24.75
N ARG A 744 5.47 -11.88 24.53
CA ARG A 744 5.23 -12.89 25.58
C ARG A 744 6.47 -13.21 26.43
N TYR A 745 7.66 -12.96 25.89
CA TYR A 745 8.93 -13.22 26.58
C TYR A 745 9.34 -12.07 27.51
N LYS A 746 8.64 -10.91 27.44
CA LYS A 746 8.95 -9.68 28.16
C LYS A 746 10.35 -9.12 27.83
N HIS A 747 10.80 -9.35 26.58
CA HIS A 747 12.06 -8.77 26.10
C HIS A 747 11.84 -7.29 25.70
N PRO A 748 12.85 -6.41 25.92
CA PRO A 748 14.09 -6.67 26.64
C PRO A 748 13.85 -6.78 28.15
N HIS A 749 14.57 -7.65 28.82
CA HIS A 749 14.51 -7.76 30.28
C HIS A 749 15.10 -6.52 30.98
N LYS A 750 14.57 -6.18 32.15
CA LYS A 750 15.04 -5.02 32.94
C LYS A 750 16.52 -5.09 33.25
N GLU A 751 17.03 -6.26 33.58
CA GLU A 751 18.42 -6.51 33.88
C GLU A 751 19.34 -6.19 32.70
N MET A 752 18.91 -6.46 31.48
CA MET A 752 19.67 -6.08 30.30
C MET A 752 19.71 -4.57 30.11
N LEU A 753 18.57 -3.88 30.26
CA LEU A 753 18.52 -2.43 30.16
C LEU A 753 19.38 -1.75 31.23
N GLN A 754 19.40 -2.27 32.46
CA GLN A 754 20.25 -1.77 33.54
C GLN A 754 21.77 -1.94 33.22
N ARG A 755 22.20 -3.05 32.61
CA ARG A 755 23.59 -3.22 32.16
C ARG A 755 23.97 -2.19 31.09
N ILE A 756 23.08 -1.90 30.14
CA ILE A 756 23.31 -0.89 29.09
C ILE A 756 23.42 0.50 29.69
N GLU A 757 22.54 0.82 30.65
CA GLU A 757 22.54 2.10 31.35
C GLU A 757 23.81 2.27 32.19
N ALA A 758 24.26 1.23 32.94
CA ALA A 758 25.48 1.23 33.70
C ALA A 758 26.73 1.45 32.81
N LEU A 759 26.73 0.89 31.59
CA LEU A 759 27.79 1.09 30.63
C LEU A 759 27.76 2.53 30.02
N GLY A 760 26.66 3.27 30.15
CA GLY A 760 26.48 4.58 29.51
C GLY A 760 26.27 4.49 27.98
N ALA A 761 25.92 3.33 27.47
CA ALA A 761 25.67 3.14 26.04
C ALA A 761 24.23 3.57 25.66
N ALA A 762 24.08 4.13 24.44
CA ALA A 762 22.75 4.46 23.93
C ALA A 762 21.99 3.18 23.53
N SER A 763 20.69 3.10 23.86
CA SER A 763 19.85 1.97 23.43
C SER A 763 18.86 2.39 22.34
N TYR A 764 18.72 1.55 21.29
CA TYR A 764 17.74 1.72 20.21
C TYR A 764 16.92 0.42 20.10
N ARG A 765 15.60 0.54 20.25
CA ARG A 765 14.70 -0.61 20.35
C ARG A 765 13.66 -0.58 19.25
N THR A 766 13.40 -1.76 18.64
CA THR A 766 12.38 -1.85 17.58
C THR A 766 10.96 -1.72 18.13
N ASP A 767 10.66 -2.23 19.31
CA ASP A 767 9.33 -2.13 19.96
C ASP A 767 8.91 -0.68 20.23
N GLU A 768 9.86 0.22 20.52
CA GLU A 768 9.61 1.65 20.75
C GLU A 768 9.69 2.46 19.45
N GLY A 769 10.78 2.30 18.70
CA GLY A 769 11.15 3.17 17.59
C GLY A 769 10.89 2.61 16.19
N GLY A 770 10.32 1.40 16.04
CA GLY A 770 10.26 0.73 14.76
C GLY A 770 11.66 0.39 14.23
N ALA A 771 11.83 0.29 12.91
CA ALA A 771 13.13 0.01 12.31
C ALA A 771 14.21 1.01 12.77
N VAL A 772 15.43 0.51 12.99
CA VAL A 772 16.60 1.34 13.33
C VAL A 772 17.50 1.43 12.13
N ILE A 773 17.75 2.64 11.64
CA ILE A 773 18.54 2.93 10.44
C ILE A 773 19.88 3.55 10.84
N ILE A 774 20.97 2.97 10.37
CA ILE A 774 22.33 3.43 10.58
C ILE A 774 22.93 3.78 9.21
N LYS A 775 23.52 4.97 9.13
CA LYS A 775 24.23 5.45 7.95
C LYS A 775 25.64 5.82 8.36
N VAL A 776 26.61 5.21 7.70
CA VAL A 776 28.03 5.45 7.97
C VAL A 776 28.72 5.90 6.70
N ASP A 777 29.37 7.03 6.76
CA ASP A 777 30.31 7.50 5.75
C ASP A 777 31.73 7.61 6.34
N SER A 778 32.67 8.12 5.58
CA SER A 778 34.07 8.22 5.99
C SER A 778 34.31 9.11 7.23
N MET A 779 33.35 9.99 7.59
CA MET A 779 33.52 10.99 8.65
C MET A 779 32.45 10.89 9.74
N ASN A 780 31.23 10.39 9.42
CA ASN A 780 30.09 10.49 10.29
C ASN A 780 29.31 9.18 10.39
N MET A 781 28.74 8.94 11.56
CA MET A 781 27.75 7.89 11.79
C MET A 781 26.45 8.55 12.27
N GLN A 782 25.35 8.17 11.67
CA GLN A 782 24.01 8.58 12.08
C GLN A 782 23.16 7.35 12.40
N ILE A 783 22.51 7.35 13.57
CA ILE A 783 21.54 6.34 13.98
C ILE A 783 20.19 7.02 14.14
N LYS A 784 19.14 6.45 13.55
CA LYS A 784 17.77 6.99 13.68
C LYS A 784 16.78 5.84 13.79
N SER A 785 15.82 5.97 14.70
CA SER A 785 14.61 5.18 14.71
C SER A 785 13.65 5.66 13.62
N TYR A 786 12.95 4.73 12.97
CA TYR A 786 12.01 5.03 11.87
C TYR A 786 10.75 5.73 12.38
N CYS A 787 10.20 5.25 13.47
CA CYS A 787 9.10 5.92 14.18
C CYS A 787 9.70 6.94 15.13
N VAL A 788 9.45 8.22 14.90
CA VAL A 788 9.82 9.27 15.86
C VAL A 788 8.94 9.05 17.09
N SER A 789 9.55 8.78 18.25
CA SER A 789 8.84 8.79 19.51
C SER A 789 8.27 10.19 19.72
N ARG A 790 6.95 10.31 19.76
CA ARG A 790 6.25 11.53 20.19
C ARG A 790 6.21 11.62 21.69
#